data_28ac19f4b35e379cab37e1bb496c9224
#
_entry.id   28ac19f4b35e379cab37e1bb496c9224
#
_cell.length_a   1.000
_cell.length_b   1.000
_cell.length_c   1.000
_cell.angle_alpha   90.00
_cell.angle_beta   90.00
_cell.angle_gamma   90.00
#
_symmetry.space_group_name_H-M   'P 1'
#
loop_
_entity.id
_entity.type
_entity.pdbx_description
1 polymer ?
#
loop_
_entity_poly.entity_id
_entity_poly.type
_entity_poly.pdbx_seq_one_letter_code
_entity_poly.pdbx_strand_id
1 'polypeptide(L)'
;MAILLSGALLCGIGTGCTGSNTTESAKADYTWSNVAIGGGGYVTGMEYNPKEEGLVYARTDIGGLYRRKKDTDWVPLTDFLGSDDWGYIGIESVATDPVEPNRVYFAGGTYMNNPAALFASDDYGDTWTRYDVPFHCGGNQSGRGCGERMRVNPNNNKEVWFGSRDSGLWKTEDYGKNWEEVTSFPVTGNYKQESNNIGILWVEFDPASTDLYVGVAMTDGQCIYKSADGGESWTALPANAKGMYPLHASFSTEGKLYLAYSDNCGPNLSPTDGAVCVYDPKTDSFTDITPDLKDGRQGGFGGISVDAQNPDTLVVSTLGWWSDNGDNLYYSKDGGKSWSGLFNLSTKETNYQMDTSEAQWLDWGRGENQAKTGWWVADVNINPFNSDEVMYGTGATIYSTRNITKIDEEPVTIAFDAYGLEETAVFKMIAPPSKDDSPQLYSIMGDLTGFAHMDVTKCPDDAHFMKNGKPNDVDCAFLDPNIAVYTSEEKTSALNFTQDGGKTWQTVAHKPDPAAGGQVAMAADGSTCVWIPGSVSGKPYVTNDNGKTWFYVEGLGYNAKIAADRVNPKLFYAACDGLFYVSKDGGYTFTSTGQMVADSAEPITVFGQEGNVWMSSSTLLMYSEDGGESFETVKTLPTVDSIGFGKAKTDDSYPVIYAEGNDGENGYGIYRSEDKGKSWLRINDEQHLFGNLNPKYITGDSNVYGRVYFCTDGRGIVMGDVAQ
;
A
#
# COMPACT_ATOMS: atom_id res chain seq x y z
N MET A 1 32.27 5.67 -56.13
CA MET A 1 32.94 6.80 -56.76
C MET A 1 32.61 7.97 -55.86
N ALA A 2 33.37 8.22 -54.84
CA ALA A 2 34.52 9.17 -54.86
C ALA A 2 34.01 10.61 -54.97
N ILE A 3 34.23 11.50 -54.12
CA ILE A 3 35.39 12.06 -53.43
C ILE A 3 35.06 13.51 -53.12
N LEU A 4 35.22 13.92 -51.89
CA LEU A 4 36.14 14.89 -51.29
C LEU A 4 35.71 16.37 -51.38
N LEU A 5 35.75 16.99 -50.28
CA LEU A 5 36.78 17.73 -49.50
C LEU A 5 36.68 19.23 -49.67
N SER A 6 36.65 19.88 -48.65
CA SER A 6 37.54 20.78 -47.89
C SER A 6 36.94 22.16 -47.76
N GLY A 7 37.21 22.93 -46.83
CA GLY A 7 38.24 23.06 -45.83
C GLY A 7 38.15 24.36 -45.07
N ALA A 8 38.84 24.40 -44.07
CA ALA A 8 39.11 25.27 -42.94
C ALA A 8 39.47 26.75 -43.23
N LEU A 9 39.32 27.62 -42.24
CA LEU A 9 40.38 28.32 -41.46
C LEU A 9 39.79 29.45 -40.64
N LEU A 10 39.85 29.37 -39.32
CA LEU A 10 40.75 30.03 -38.37
C LEU A 10 40.69 31.57 -38.25
N CYS A 11 40.37 31.98 -37.05
CA CYS A 11 41.04 32.89 -36.08
C CYS A 11 40.02 33.30 -35.05
N GLY A 12 40.04 33.05 -33.77
CA GLY A 12 41.05 33.08 -32.77
C GLY A 12 41.07 34.42 -32.05
N ILE A 13 40.52 34.50 -30.83
CA ILE A 13 41.07 35.25 -29.72
C ILE A 13 40.33 34.81 -28.43
N GLY A 14 41.07 34.34 -27.43
CA GLY A 14 40.59 33.84 -26.18
C GLY A 14 40.26 34.92 -25.17
N THR A 15 39.31 34.59 -24.30
CA THR A 15 39.26 35.06 -22.94
C THR A 15 38.87 33.90 -22.07
N GLY A 16 39.66 33.67 -21.03
CA GLY A 16 39.51 32.54 -20.12
C GLY A 16 38.17 32.59 -19.37
N CYS A 17 37.48 31.47 -19.41
CA CYS A 17 36.52 31.11 -18.39
C CYS A 17 37.17 30.05 -17.50
N THR A 18 37.31 30.39 -16.27
CA THR A 18 37.62 29.48 -15.19
C THR A 18 36.63 28.36 -15.22
N GLY A 19 37.08 27.14 -15.52
CA GLY A 19 36.29 25.94 -15.36
C GLY A 19 35.91 25.75 -13.90
N SER A 20 34.64 25.90 -13.60
CA SER A 20 34.09 25.26 -12.41
C SER A 20 34.10 23.76 -12.68
N ASN A 21 35.03 23.06 -12.05
CA ASN A 21 34.91 21.64 -11.85
C ASN A 21 33.68 21.43 -10.96
N THR A 22 32.54 21.24 -11.56
CA THR A 22 31.47 20.51 -10.91
C THR A 22 31.97 19.07 -10.84
N THR A 23 32.53 18.69 -9.71
CA THR A 23 32.63 17.30 -9.34
C THR A 23 31.18 16.80 -9.32
N GLU A 24 30.77 16.03 -10.34
CA GLU A 24 29.63 15.13 -10.20
C GLU A 24 29.95 14.31 -8.93
N SER A 25 29.19 14.54 -7.85
CA SER A 25 29.22 13.68 -6.69
C SER A 25 28.83 12.29 -7.21
N ALA A 26 29.71 11.31 -7.04
CA ALA A 26 29.42 9.94 -7.43
C ALA A 26 28.16 9.54 -6.69
N LYS A 27 27.02 9.47 -7.38
CA LYS A 27 25.78 8.89 -6.85
C LYS A 27 26.13 7.44 -6.51
N ALA A 28 25.90 7.05 -5.26
CA ALA A 28 25.93 5.63 -4.95
C ALA A 28 24.70 5.02 -5.66
N ASP A 29 24.92 4.14 -6.61
CA ASP A 29 23.84 3.42 -7.25
C ASP A 29 23.15 2.54 -6.21
N TYR A 30 21.88 2.78 -5.95
CA TYR A 30 21.02 1.98 -5.11
C TYR A 30 20.03 1.21 -5.97
N THR A 31 19.80 -0.04 -5.61
CA THR A 31 18.67 -0.82 -6.11
C THR A 31 17.58 -0.83 -5.03
N TRP A 32 16.35 -0.64 -5.46
CA TRP A 32 15.20 -0.52 -4.58
C TRP A 32 14.28 -1.73 -4.72
N SER A 33 13.77 -2.20 -3.60
CA SER A 33 12.78 -3.27 -3.51
C SER A 33 11.95 -3.08 -2.24
N ASN A 34 11.05 -4.03 -1.94
CA ASN A 34 10.36 -4.06 -0.66
C ASN A 34 10.83 -5.19 0.23
N VAL A 35 10.64 -5.02 1.53
CA VAL A 35 10.51 -6.15 2.45
C VAL A 35 9.23 -6.88 2.09
N ALA A 36 9.33 -8.17 1.80
CA ALA A 36 8.20 -8.94 1.30
C ALA A 36 7.17 -9.19 2.42
N ILE A 37 5.92 -8.77 2.17
CA ILE A 37 4.75 -9.04 3.00
C ILE A 37 3.66 -9.74 2.17
N GLY A 38 3.46 -9.30 0.93
CA GLY A 38 2.52 -9.88 -0.02
C GLY A 38 1.14 -9.20 -0.01
N GLY A 39 1.13 -7.87 -0.04
CA GLY A 39 -0.08 -7.04 -0.04
C GLY A 39 -0.23 -6.23 1.24
N GLY A 40 -1.24 -6.56 2.04
CA GLY A 40 -1.52 -5.92 3.33
C GLY A 40 -2.48 -4.75 3.27
N GLY A 41 -3.09 -4.48 2.12
CA GLY A 41 -4.09 -3.43 1.93
C GLY A 41 -5.04 -3.73 0.77
N TYR A 42 -5.80 -2.72 0.33
CA TYR A 42 -6.92 -2.90 -0.58
C TYR A 42 -6.54 -2.72 -2.05
N VAL A 43 -6.57 -3.82 -2.80
CA VAL A 43 -6.50 -3.81 -4.27
C VAL A 43 -7.89 -3.51 -4.82
N THR A 44 -8.09 -2.29 -5.31
CA THR A 44 -9.40 -1.75 -5.66
C THR A 44 -9.88 -2.12 -7.05
N GLY A 45 -8.98 -2.54 -7.95
CA GLY A 45 -9.31 -3.01 -9.29
C GLY A 45 -8.10 -3.48 -10.07
N MET A 46 -8.36 -4.29 -11.09
CA MET A 46 -7.34 -4.82 -11.99
C MET A 46 -7.83 -4.75 -13.44
N GLU A 47 -6.91 -4.51 -14.36
CA GLU A 47 -7.22 -4.38 -15.78
C GLU A 47 -6.23 -5.18 -16.62
N TYR A 48 -6.71 -6.24 -17.26
CA TYR A 48 -5.95 -6.95 -18.27
C TYR A 48 -5.91 -6.18 -19.58
N ASN A 49 -4.74 -6.12 -20.22
CA ASN A 49 -4.70 -5.66 -21.60
C ASN A 49 -5.30 -6.73 -22.52
N PRO A 50 -6.31 -6.41 -23.36
CA PRO A 50 -6.98 -7.41 -24.20
C PRO A 50 -6.14 -7.83 -25.41
N LYS A 51 -4.97 -7.23 -25.64
CA LYS A 51 -4.12 -7.41 -26.82
C LYS A 51 -2.83 -8.14 -26.52
N GLU A 52 -2.27 -7.96 -25.31
CA GLU A 52 -0.99 -8.54 -24.90
C GLU A 52 -1.18 -9.53 -23.75
N GLU A 53 -0.90 -10.81 -24.03
CA GLU A 53 -1.05 -11.90 -23.07
C GLU A 53 -0.16 -11.67 -21.83
N GLY A 54 -0.78 -11.76 -20.65
CA GLY A 54 -0.10 -11.64 -19.36
C GLY A 54 0.19 -10.22 -18.90
N LEU A 55 -0.16 -9.19 -19.71
CA LEU A 55 -0.09 -7.80 -19.28
C LEU A 55 -1.34 -7.44 -18.46
N VAL A 56 -1.14 -7.09 -17.20
CA VAL A 56 -2.19 -6.70 -16.27
C VAL A 56 -1.71 -5.58 -15.36
N TYR A 57 -2.60 -4.66 -15.02
CA TYR A 57 -2.38 -3.58 -14.08
C TYR A 57 -3.29 -3.76 -12.86
N ALA A 58 -2.79 -3.41 -11.67
CA ALA A 58 -3.55 -3.40 -10.43
C ALA A 58 -3.47 -2.02 -9.79
N ARG A 59 -4.62 -1.47 -9.42
CA ARG A 59 -4.73 -0.20 -8.70
C ARG A 59 -5.09 -0.42 -7.25
N THR A 60 -4.56 0.45 -6.38
CA THR A 60 -4.80 0.41 -4.95
C THR A 60 -5.31 1.76 -4.45
N ASP A 61 -5.81 1.80 -3.23
CA ASP A 61 -6.36 3.03 -2.67
C ASP A 61 -5.30 3.97 -2.07
N ILE A 62 -4.13 3.46 -1.63
CA ILE A 62 -3.02 4.27 -1.10
C ILE A 62 -1.62 3.82 -1.54
N GLY A 63 -1.48 2.67 -2.19
CA GLY A 63 -0.19 2.12 -2.61
C GLY A 63 0.20 2.42 -4.06
N GLY A 64 -0.65 3.11 -4.83
CA GLY A 64 -0.40 3.47 -6.22
C GLY A 64 -0.84 2.42 -7.23
N LEU A 65 -0.14 2.38 -8.35
CA LEU A 65 -0.39 1.50 -9.48
C LEU A 65 0.73 0.48 -9.62
N TYR A 66 0.36 -0.75 -9.96
CA TYR A 66 1.28 -1.86 -10.21
C TYR A 66 1.04 -2.45 -11.59
N ARG A 67 2.09 -3.01 -12.19
CA ARG A 67 2.04 -3.77 -13.45
C ARG A 67 2.64 -5.14 -13.25
N ARG A 68 2.04 -6.14 -13.87
CA ARG A 68 2.62 -7.47 -14.09
C ARG A 68 2.64 -7.78 -15.57
N LYS A 69 3.72 -8.38 -16.06
CA LYS A 69 3.83 -8.99 -17.38
C LYS A 69 3.85 -10.51 -17.23
N LYS A 70 3.73 -11.22 -18.35
CA LYS A 70 3.77 -12.68 -18.34
C LYS A 70 5.02 -13.21 -17.63
N ASP A 71 4.83 -14.12 -16.69
CA ASP A 71 5.89 -14.79 -15.92
C ASP A 71 6.79 -13.84 -15.10
N THR A 72 6.27 -12.69 -14.68
CA THR A 72 6.99 -11.73 -13.80
C THR A 72 6.18 -11.43 -12.54
N ASP A 73 6.85 -10.89 -11.53
CA ASP A 73 6.20 -10.32 -10.34
C ASP A 73 5.56 -8.96 -10.66
N TRP A 74 4.74 -8.46 -9.73
CA TRP A 74 4.21 -7.11 -9.77
C TRP A 74 5.31 -6.08 -9.57
N VAL A 75 5.28 -5.03 -10.38
CA VAL A 75 6.23 -3.92 -10.34
C VAL A 75 5.48 -2.64 -10.04
N PRO A 76 5.89 -1.85 -9.02
CA PRO A 76 5.30 -0.55 -8.74
C PRO A 76 5.61 0.44 -9.88
N LEU A 77 4.62 1.26 -10.23
CA LEU A 77 4.72 2.21 -11.33
C LEU A 77 4.64 3.67 -10.89
N THR A 78 4.40 3.92 -9.60
CA THR A 78 4.12 5.27 -9.06
C THR A 78 5.18 5.74 -8.07
N ASP A 79 6.32 5.05 -7.97
CA ASP A 79 7.41 5.41 -7.07
C ASP A 79 8.07 6.78 -7.39
N PHE A 80 7.83 7.33 -8.57
CA PHE A 80 8.24 8.69 -8.95
C PHE A 80 7.42 9.81 -8.28
N LEU A 81 6.25 9.50 -7.74
CA LEU A 81 5.47 10.43 -6.93
C LEU A 81 6.09 10.54 -5.54
N GLY A 82 6.31 11.75 -5.07
CA GLY A 82 6.89 12.02 -3.75
C GLY A 82 5.87 12.48 -2.72
N SER A 83 6.36 12.85 -1.54
CA SER A 83 5.49 13.30 -0.45
C SER A 83 4.66 14.55 -0.79
N ASP A 84 5.12 15.39 -1.71
CA ASP A 84 4.36 16.55 -2.19
C ASP A 84 3.25 16.15 -3.17
N ASP A 85 3.37 14.96 -3.77
CA ASP A 85 2.43 14.39 -4.74
C ASP A 85 1.52 13.31 -4.12
N TRP A 86 1.54 13.11 -2.81
CA TRP A 86 0.77 12.05 -2.13
C TRP A 86 -0.75 12.11 -2.44
N GLY A 87 -1.23 13.29 -2.80
CA GLY A 87 -2.61 13.47 -3.24
C GLY A 87 -2.99 12.69 -4.48
N TYR A 88 -2.03 12.19 -5.28
CA TYR A 88 -2.26 11.45 -6.52
C TYR A 88 -2.09 9.93 -6.37
N ILE A 89 -1.60 9.42 -5.24
CA ILE A 89 -1.25 7.99 -5.08
C ILE A 89 -2.46 7.05 -4.94
N GLY A 90 -3.62 7.55 -4.53
CA GLY A 90 -4.88 6.80 -4.59
C GLY A 90 -5.38 6.77 -6.03
N ILE A 91 -5.47 5.57 -6.62
CA ILE A 91 -5.81 5.42 -8.03
C ILE A 91 -7.31 5.23 -8.20
N GLU A 92 -7.98 6.22 -8.80
CA GLU A 92 -9.42 6.17 -9.07
C GLU A 92 -9.77 5.18 -10.18
N SER A 93 -8.97 5.13 -11.25
CA SER A 93 -9.20 4.26 -12.38
C SER A 93 -7.93 4.07 -13.21
N VAL A 94 -7.81 2.92 -13.85
CA VAL A 94 -6.75 2.60 -14.82
C VAL A 94 -7.39 2.22 -16.14
N ALA A 95 -6.75 2.54 -17.26
CA ALA A 95 -7.19 2.09 -18.59
C ALA A 95 -5.98 1.69 -19.45
N THR A 96 -6.01 0.49 -20.01
CA THR A 96 -5.04 0.04 -21.00
C THR A 96 -5.51 0.36 -22.41
N ASP A 97 -4.59 0.61 -23.33
CA ASP A 97 -4.94 0.83 -24.74
C ASP A 97 -5.15 -0.54 -25.43
N PRO A 98 -6.35 -0.80 -25.96
CA PRO A 98 -6.65 -2.07 -26.65
C PRO A 98 -6.06 -2.17 -28.06
N VAL A 99 -5.38 -1.13 -28.55
CA VAL A 99 -4.75 -1.07 -29.86
C VAL A 99 -3.23 -1.09 -29.74
N GLU A 100 -2.69 -0.27 -28.83
CA GLU A 100 -1.26 -0.12 -28.54
C GLU A 100 -0.98 -0.51 -27.08
N PRO A 101 -0.66 -1.78 -26.79
CA PRO A 101 -0.55 -2.30 -25.41
C PRO A 101 0.47 -1.59 -24.52
N ASN A 102 1.49 -0.95 -25.11
CA ASN A 102 2.47 -0.16 -24.40
C ASN A 102 1.91 1.16 -23.83
N ARG A 103 0.69 1.55 -24.25
CA ARG A 103 0.03 2.75 -23.73
C ARG A 103 -0.93 2.39 -22.60
N VAL A 104 -0.80 3.14 -21.50
CA VAL A 104 -1.63 2.99 -20.30
C VAL A 104 -1.87 4.35 -19.68
N TYR A 105 -3.03 4.49 -19.03
CA TYR A 105 -3.45 5.69 -18.32
C TYR A 105 -3.88 5.36 -16.92
N PHE A 106 -3.61 6.25 -15.96
CA PHE A 106 -4.31 6.22 -14.68
C PHE A 106 -4.79 7.62 -14.28
N ALA A 107 -5.94 7.65 -13.62
CA ALA A 107 -6.47 8.84 -12.97
C ALA A 107 -6.11 8.79 -11.48
N GLY A 108 -5.18 9.66 -11.07
CA GLY A 108 -4.70 9.76 -9.70
C GLY A 108 -5.41 10.87 -8.93
N GLY A 109 -5.83 10.55 -7.71
CA GLY A 109 -6.46 11.49 -6.77
C GLY A 109 -6.97 10.74 -5.56
N THR A 110 -6.27 10.84 -4.42
CA THR A 110 -6.56 10.05 -3.20
C THR A 110 -7.91 10.44 -2.58
N TYR A 111 -8.18 11.73 -2.46
CA TYR A 111 -9.43 12.25 -1.93
C TYR A 111 -9.98 13.37 -2.83
N MET A 112 -11.31 13.52 -2.91
CA MET A 112 -11.96 14.53 -3.77
C MET A 112 -11.56 15.99 -3.47
N ASN A 113 -11.00 16.27 -2.32
CA ASN A 113 -10.47 17.60 -1.97
C ASN A 113 -8.97 17.76 -2.26
N ASN A 114 -8.32 16.70 -2.74
CA ASN A 114 -6.96 16.76 -3.26
C ASN A 114 -6.96 17.14 -4.75
N PRO A 115 -5.81 17.56 -5.30
CA PRO A 115 -5.62 17.63 -6.73
C PRO A 115 -5.85 16.28 -7.40
N ALA A 116 -6.41 16.29 -8.61
CA ALA A 116 -6.49 15.12 -9.47
C ALA A 116 -5.71 15.35 -10.76
N ALA A 117 -5.18 14.29 -11.34
CA ALA A 117 -4.47 14.35 -12.61
C ALA A 117 -4.66 13.05 -13.40
N LEU A 118 -4.56 13.15 -14.72
CA LEU A 118 -4.32 12.01 -15.58
C LEU A 118 -2.82 11.83 -15.75
N PHE A 119 -2.37 10.60 -15.62
CA PHE A 119 -1.02 10.17 -15.97
C PHE A 119 -1.11 9.25 -17.19
N ALA A 120 -0.33 9.56 -18.21
CA ALA A 120 -0.26 8.82 -19.47
C ALA A 120 1.15 8.30 -19.71
N SER A 121 1.27 7.05 -20.11
CA SER A 121 2.52 6.40 -20.48
C SER A 121 2.41 5.77 -21.86
N ASP A 122 3.51 5.80 -22.63
CA ASP A 122 3.68 5.13 -23.93
C ASP A 122 4.71 3.99 -23.85
N ASP A 123 5.13 3.58 -22.65
CA ASP A 123 6.15 2.57 -22.38
C ASP A 123 5.78 1.59 -21.27
N TYR A 124 4.49 1.21 -21.21
CA TYR A 124 3.93 0.29 -20.23
C TYR A 124 3.89 0.84 -18.77
N GLY A 125 4.11 2.12 -18.57
CA GLY A 125 4.18 2.75 -17.25
C GLY A 125 5.60 2.89 -16.69
N ASP A 126 6.63 2.68 -17.49
CA ASP A 126 8.01 2.92 -17.05
C ASP A 126 8.31 4.42 -16.92
N THR A 127 7.66 5.26 -17.74
CA THR A 127 7.67 6.73 -17.59
C THR A 127 6.28 7.33 -17.77
N TRP A 128 6.03 8.47 -17.15
CA TRP A 128 4.72 9.10 -17.10
C TRP A 128 4.75 10.58 -17.49
N THR A 129 3.72 10.99 -18.23
CA THR A 129 3.40 12.41 -18.45
C THR A 129 2.14 12.75 -17.68
N ARG A 130 2.18 13.76 -16.78
CA ARG A 130 1.03 14.25 -16.03
C ARG A 130 0.28 15.32 -16.82
N TYR A 131 -1.04 15.19 -16.86
CA TYR A 131 -1.96 16.19 -17.37
C TYR A 131 -2.97 16.58 -16.29
N ASP A 132 -3.16 17.88 -16.11
CA ASP A 132 -4.20 18.39 -15.20
C ASP A 132 -5.58 18.07 -15.77
N VAL A 133 -6.52 17.69 -14.89
CA VAL A 133 -7.89 17.34 -15.26
C VAL A 133 -8.91 18.27 -14.59
N PRO A 134 -10.05 18.55 -15.23
CA PRO A 134 -11.07 19.46 -14.69
C PRO A 134 -12.07 18.78 -13.76
N PHE A 135 -11.84 17.54 -13.35
CA PHE A 135 -12.71 16.73 -12.50
C PHE A 135 -11.96 16.21 -11.25
N HIS A 136 -12.73 15.75 -10.27
CA HIS A 136 -12.16 15.20 -9.02
C HIS A 136 -12.10 13.67 -9.05
N CYS A 137 -11.11 13.14 -8.35
CA CYS A 137 -10.92 11.72 -8.07
C CYS A 137 -11.03 11.44 -6.56
N GLY A 138 -11.26 10.21 -6.17
CA GLY A 138 -11.37 9.78 -4.78
C GLY A 138 -10.94 8.32 -4.61
N GLY A 139 -9.70 8.02 -5.04
CA GLY A 139 -9.14 6.67 -5.06
C GLY A 139 -9.08 5.99 -3.69
N ASN A 140 -9.14 6.76 -2.58
CA ASN A 140 -9.29 6.22 -1.21
C ASN A 140 -10.62 6.63 -0.56
N GLN A 141 -11.70 6.72 -1.33
CA GLN A 141 -13.02 7.06 -0.80
C GLN A 141 -14.06 5.98 -1.12
N SER A 142 -15.24 6.10 -0.51
CA SER A 142 -16.37 5.19 -0.78
C SER A 142 -16.64 5.07 -2.27
N GLY A 143 -16.89 3.84 -2.73
CA GLY A 143 -17.07 3.52 -4.15
C GLY A 143 -15.77 3.42 -4.97
N ARG A 144 -14.61 3.37 -4.32
CA ARG A 144 -13.31 3.17 -4.99
C ARG A 144 -13.13 1.79 -5.61
N GLY A 145 -13.91 0.80 -5.16
CA GLY A 145 -13.96 -0.52 -5.77
C GLY A 145 -14.91 -0.63 -6.96
N CYS A 146 -15.60 0.46 -7.37
CA CYS A 146 -16.42 0.46 -8.59
C CYS A 146 -15.56 0.76 -9.81
N GLY A 147 -15.97 0.34 -10.98
CA GLY A 147 -15.28 0.77 -12.18
C GLY A 147 -15.20 -0.26 -13.29
N GLU A 148 -14.37 -0.04 -14.29
CA GLU A 148 -13.45 1.11 -14.41
C GLU A 148 -14.17 2.36 -14.93
N ARG A 149 -13.85 3.50 -14.32
CA ARG A 149 -14.45 4.81 -14.72
C ARG A 149 -13.85 5.38 -16.00
N MET A 150 -12.71 4.83 -16.42
CA MET A 150 -11.95 5.28 -17.58
C MET A 150 -11.83 4.16 -18.61
N ARG A 151 -12.06 4.50 -19.89
CA ARG A 151 -11.89 3.56 -21.02
C ARG A 151 -11.29 4.27 -22.22
N VAL A 152 -10.39 3.56 -22.90
CA VAL A 152 -9.88 3.95 -24.22
C VAL A 152 -10.83 3.44 -25.29
N ASN A 153 -11.22 4.29 -26.25
CA ASN A 153 -12.06 3.87 -27.37
C ASN A 153 -11.32 2.86 -28.26
N PRO A 154 -11.77 1.61 -28.38
CA PRO A 154 -11.08 0.57 -29.16
C PRO A 154 -11.04 0.86 -30.67
N ASN A 155 -11.88 1.77 -31.17
CA ASN A 155 -11.95 2.15 -32.58
C ASN A 155 -11.17 3.43 -32.89
N ASN A 156 -10.81 4.20 -31.85
CA ASN A 156 -10.01 5.42 -31.95
C ASN A 156 -9.26 5.64 -30.63
N ASN A 157 -8.08 5.05 -30.49
CA ASN A 157 -7.32 5.08 -29.23
C ASN A 157 -6.75 6.47 -28.83
N LYS A 158 -6.98 7.52 -29.63
CA LYS A 158 -6.77 8.91 -29.19
C LYS A 158 -7.84 9.37 -28.21
N GLU A 159 -8.97 8.69 -28.23
CA GLU A 159 -10.15 9.04 -27.47
C GLU A 159 -10.18 8.22 -26.18
N VAL A 160 -10.21 8.92 -25.06
CA VAL A 160 -10.37 8.33 -23.73
C VAL A 160 -11.56 8.98 -23.03
N TRP A 161 -12.38 8.17 -22.40
CA TRP A 161 -13.56 8.59 -21.66
C TRP A 161 -13.37 8.42 -20.17
N PHE A 162 -13.92 9.36 -19.38
CA PHE A 162 -13.87 9.30 -17.93
C PHE A 162 -15.19 9.71 -17.28
N GLY A 163 -15.72 8.85 -16.42
CA GLY A 163 -16.87 9.10 -15.57
C GLY A 163 -16.49 9.69 -14.23
N SER A 164 -16.78 10.97 -14.01
CA SER A 164 -16.41 11.65 -12.76
C SER A 164 -17.37 11.36 -11.61
N ARG A 165 -16.92 11.67 -10.40
CA ARG A 165 -17.72 11.50 -9.16
C ARG A 165 -18.78 12.58 -8.98
N ASP A 166 -18.60 13.77 -9.53
CA ASP A 166 -19.44 14.94 -9.23
C ASP A 166 -19.67 15.92 -10.39
N SER A 167 -18.97 15.74 -11.51
CA SER A 167 -18.96 16.70 -12.62
C SER A 167 -19.29 16.08 -13.98
N GLY A 168 -19.97 14.93 -14.01
CA GLY A 168 -20.45 14.31 -15.23
C GLY A 168 -19.44 13.49 -16.00
N LEU A 169 -19.67 13.35 -17.29
CA LEU A 169 -18.88 12.54 -18.21
C LEU A 169 -17.92 13.44 -18.99
N TRP A 170 -16.67 12.98 -19.14
CA TRP A 170 -15.60 13.69 -19.81
C TRP A 170 -14.97 12.85 -20.90
N LYS A 171 -14.48 13.49 -21.95
CA LYS A 171 -13.71 12.83 -22.99
C LYS A 171 -12.48 13.65 -23.42
N THR A 172 -11.51 12.97 -23.96
CA THR A 172 -10.37 13.56 -24.68
C THR A 172 -10.25 12.91 -26.06
N GLU A 173 -9.71 13.63 -27.05
CA GLU A 173 -9.47 13.14 -28.40
C GLU A 173 -7.96 13.23 -28.78
N ASP A 174 -7.10 13.46 -27.80
CA ASP A 174 -5.69 13.69 -27.99
C ASP A 174 -4.78 12.97 -26.97
N TYR A 175 -5.19 11.74 -26.60
CA TYR A 175 -4.44 10.89 -25.67
C TYR A 175 -4.38 11.45 -24.23
N GLY A 176 -5.43 12.13 -23.78
CA GLY A 176 -5.53 12.62 -22.40
C GLY A 176 -4.98 14.03 -22.16
N LYS A 177 -4.50 14.73 -23.19
CA LYS A 177 -3.89 16.06 -23.04
C LYS A 177 -4.91 17.15 -22.73
N ASN A 178 -6.04 17.13 -23.41
CA ASN A 178 -7.12 18.10 -23.23
C ASN A 178 -8.45 17.36 -23.02
N TRP A 179 -9.24 17.82 -22.04
CA TRP A 179 -10.51 17.19 -21.67
C TRP A 179 -11.67 18.12 -21.93
N GLU A 180 -12.74 17.56 -22.47
CA GLU A 180 -13.99 18.26 -22.74
C GLU A 180 -15.15 17.57 -22.00
N GLU A 181 -16.02 18.36 -21.35
CA GLU A 181 -17.24 17.85 -20.75
C GLU A 181 -18.22 17.40 -21.84
N VAL A 182 -18.77 16.20 -21.69
CA VAL A 182 -19.81 15.66 -22.57
C VAL A 182 -21.16 16.24 -22.14
N THR A 183 -21.44 17.48 -22.50
CA THR A 183 -22.62 18.23 -22.05
C THR A 183 -23.95 17.64 -22.54
N SER A 184 -23.92 16.75 -23.52
CA SER A 184 -25.07 15.94 -23.96
C SER A 184 -25.43 14.85 -22.96
N PHE A 185 -24.52 14.43 -22.06
CA PHE A 185 -24.78 13.40 -21.06
C PHE A 185 -25.78 13.93 -20.01
N PRO A 186 -26.94 13.25 -19.77
CA PRO A 186 -28.04 13.86 -19.07
C PRO A 186 -27.91 13.92 -17.55
N VAL A 187 -27.01 13.15 -16.91
CA VAL A 187 -26.94 12.98 -15.46
C VAL A 187 -25.52 12.87 -14.94
N THR A 188 -25.30 13.32 -13.72
CA THR A 188 -23.99 13.21 -13.05
C THR A 188 -23.94 12.12 -11.98
N GLY A 189 -25.12 11.53 -11.64
CA GLY A 189 -25.27 10.71 -10.44
C GLY A 189 -25.36 11.57 -9.18
N ASN A 190 -26.23 11.19 -8.27
CA ASN A 190 -26.49 11.98 -7.05
C ASN A 190 -26.34 11.17 -5.76
N TYR A 191 -25.87 9.95 -5.87
CA TYR A 191 -25.61 9.14 -4.69
C TYR A 191 -24.41 9.66 -3.90
N LYS A 192 -24.61 9.76 -2.59
CA LYS A 192 -23.54 10.10 -1.64
C LYS A 192 -23.41 9.00 -0.60
N GLN A 193 -22.19 8.55 -0.39
CA GLN A 193 -21.83 7.67 0.70
C GLN A 193 -20.80 8.38 1.59
N GLU A 194 -21.01 8.38 2.90
CA GLU A 194 -20.09 9.03 3.87
C GLU A 194 -19.77 10.51 3.56
N SER A 195 -20.66 11.26 2.97
CA SER A 195 -20.46 12.63 2.48
C SER A 195 -19.83 12.78 1.08
N ASN A 196 -19.32 11.73 0.47
CA ASN A 196 -18.67 11.81 -0.84
C ASN A 196 -19.62 11.45 -1.98
N ASN A 197 -19.50 12.15 -3.09
CA ASN A 197 -20.22 11.80 -4.31
C ASN A 197 -19.62 10.51 -4.91
N ILE A 198 -20.47 9.64 -5.43
CA ILE A 198 -20.06 8.43 -6.13
C ILE A 198 -20.14 8.60 -7.65
N GLY A 199 -21.15 9.31 -8.16
CA GLY A 199 -21.26 9.78 -9.53
C GLY A 199 -21.40 8.68 -10.59
N ILE A 200 -20.57 8.75 -11.63
CA ILE A 200 -20.52 7.77 -12.70
C ILE A 200 -19.58 6.63 -12.26
N LEU A 201 -20.08 5.41 -12.33
CA LEU A 201 -19.40 4.24 -11.77
C LEU A 201 -18.46 3.56 -12.76
N TRP A 202 -18.85 3.50 -14.03
CA TRP A 202 -18.08 2.86 -15.08
C TRP A 202 -18.46 3.40 -16.47
N VAL A 203 -17.54 3.19 -17.41
CA VAL A 203 -17.66 3.47 -18.84
C VAL A 203 -17.24 2.23 -19.61
N GLU A 204 -18.05 1.76 -20.57
CA GLU A 204 -17.73 0.55 -21.34
C GLU A 204 -18.13 0.71 -22.82
N PHE A 205 -17.29 0.14 -23.69
CA PHE A 205 -17.60 0.02 -25.13
C PHE A 205 -18.08 -1.38 -25.47
N ASP A 206 -19.16 -1.47 -26.24
CA ASP A 206 -19.62 -2.74 -26.77
C ASP A 206 -18.62 -3.28 -27.82
N PRO A 207 -17.99 -4.44 -27.61
CA PRO A 207 -17.01 -4.99 -28.57
C PRO A 207 -17.64 -5.47 -29.89
N ALA A 208 -18.95 -5.66 -29.93
CA ALA A 208 -19.69 -6.07 -31.12
C ALA A 208 -20.20 -4.89 -31.95
N SER A 209 -20.12 -3.67 -31.43
CA SER A 209 -20.56 -2.44 -32.09
C SER A 209 -19.59 -1.29 -31.74
N THR A 210 -19.98 -0.05 -32.01
CA THR A 210 -19.26 1.14 -31.56
C THR A 210 -19.98 1.87 -30.43
N ASP A 211 -20.99 1.22 -29.86
CA ASP A 211 -21.85 1.82 -28.87
C ASP A 211 -21.13 1.98 -27.54
N LEU A 212 -21.34 3.11 -26.90
CA LEU A 212 -20.78 3.45 -25.58
C LEU A 212 -21.85 3.34 -24.52
N TYR A 213 -21.52 2.71 -23.39
CA TYR A 213 -22.41 2.56 -22.25
C TYR A 213 -21.78 3.19 -21.00
N VAL A 214 -22.61 3.79 -20.17
CA VAL A 214 -22.20 4.49 -18.94
C VAL A 214 -23.15 4.10 -17.80
N GLY A 215 -22.56 3.59 -16.71
CA GLY A 215 -23.27 3.27 -15.48
C GLY A 215 -23.15 4.38 -14.45
N VAL A 216 -24.28 4.76 -13.85
CA VAL A 216 -24.38 5.92 -12.95
C VAL A 216 -24.93 5.48 -11.60
N ALA A 217 -24.44 6.06 -10.52
CA ALA A 217 -24.91 5.82 -9.16
C ALA A 217 -26.31 6.42 -8.94
N MET A 218 -27.33 5.73 -9.42
CA MET A 218 -28.73 6.05 -9.28
C MET A 218 -29.52 4.81 -8.89
N THR A 219 -30.58 4.98 -8.08
CA THR A 219 -31.35 3.87 -7.52
C THR A 219 -32.79 3.77 -8.03
N ASP A 220 -33.15 4.59 -9.01
CA ASP A 220 -34.51 4.55 -9.62
C ASP A 220 -34.65 3.40 -10.63
N GLY A 221 -33.57 2.73 -10.95
CA GLY A 221 -33.47 1.63 -11.90
C GLY A 221 -33.11 2.07 -13.32
N GLN A 222 -33.17 3.35 -13.66
CA GLN A 222 -32.67 3.90 -14.93
C GLN A 222 -31.24 4.47 -14.72
N CYS A 223 -30.31 3.60 -14.43
CA CYS A 223 -28.95 3.95 -14.05
C CYS A 223 -27.91 3.67 -15.14
N ILE A 224 -28.34 3.24 -16.33
CA ILE A 224 -27.45 2.94 -17.46
C ILE A 224 -27.89 3.71 -18.69
N TYR A 225 -26.91 4.32 -19.35
CA TYR A 225 -27.14 5.13 -20.55
C TYR A 225 -26.28 4.60 -21.69
N LYS A 226 -26.85 4.62 -22.89
CA LYS A 226 -26.23 4.18 -24.15
C LYS A 226 -26.13 5.34 -25.12
N SER A 227 -25.01 5.46 -25.79
CA SER A 227 -24.83 6.30 -26.98
C SER A 227 -24.37 5.45 -28.17
N ALA A 228 -25.01 5.66 -29.33
CA ALA A 228 -24.64 5.00 -30.58
C ALA A 228 -24.01 5.96 -31.59
N ASP A 229 -23.73 7.20 -31.16
CA ASP A 229 -23.21 8.28 -31.99
C ASP A 229 -22.01 9.01 -31.42
N GLY A 230 -21.22 8.29 -30.59
CA GLY A 230 -20.00 8.83 -30.01
C GLY A 230 -20.24 9.89 -28.93
N GLY A 231 -21.37 9.80 -28.22
CA GLY A 231 -21.72 10.70 -27.12
C GLY A 231 -22.49 11.95 -27.53
N GLU A 232 -22.91 12.08 -28.79
CA GLU A 232 -23.73 13.21 -29.21
C GLU A 232 -25.18 13.15 -28.65
N SER A 233 -25.72 11.93 -28.51
CA SER A 233 -27.01 11.69 -27.84
C SER A 233 -27.00 10.44 -26.98
N TRP A 234 -27.90 10.40 -25.98
CA TRP A 234 -27.96 9.35 -24.98
C TRP A 234 -29.37 8.81 -24.80
N THR A 235 -29.48 7.51 -24.68
CA THR A 235 -30.73 6.82 -24.35
C THR A 235 -30.55 6.06 -23.05
N ALA A 236 -31.46 6.31 -22.08
CA ALA A 236 -31.49 5.48 -20.88
C ALA A 236 -32.00 4.09 -21.21
N LEU A 237 -31.34 3.04 -20.72
CA LEU A 237 -31.83 1.67 -20.84
C LEU A 237 -33.08 1.46 -20.02
N PRO A 238 -33.90 0.41 -20.30
CA PRO A 238 -35.05 0.06 -19.49
C PRO A 238 -34.71 -0.04 -18.01
N ALA A 239 -35.63 0.33 -17.14
CA ALA A 239 -35.40 0.28 -15.68
C ALA A 239 -35.19 -1.16 -15.22
N ASN A 240 -34.15 -1.38 -14.40
CA ASN A 240 -33.76 -2.67 -13.83
C ASN A 240 -33.18 -2.50 -12.43
N ALA A 241 -33.18 -3.56 -11.61
CA ALA A 241 -32.53 -3.65 -10.28
C ALA A 241 -32.78 -2.39 -9.42
N LYS A 242 -34.05 -1.98 -9.31
CA LYS A 242 -34.48 -0.77 -8.58
C LYS A 242 -34.04 -0.86 -7.10
N GLY A 243 -33.46 0.20 -6.60
CA GLY A 243 -32.91 0.27 -5.24
C GLY A 243 -31.42 -0.01 -5.16
N MET A 244 -30.79 -0.41 -6.28
CA MET A 244 -29.39 -0.83 -6.34
C MET A 244 -28.60 0.01 -7.34
N TYR A 245 -27.29 -0.03 -7.20
CA TYR A 245 -26.28 0.64 -8.05
C TYR A 245 -25.59 -0.41 -8.94
N PRO A 246 -25.38 -0.15 -10.23
CA PRO A 246 -24.60 -1.04 -11.12
C PRO A 246 -23.11 -0.83 -10.84
N LEU A 247 -22.51 -1.64 -9.97
CA LEU A 247 -21.13 -1.42 -9.52
C LEU A 247 -20.10 -1.72 -10.60
N HIS A 248 -20.30 -2.81 -11.34
CA HIS A 248 -19.43 -3.27 -12.43
C HIS A 248 -20.24 -3.77 -13.62
N ALA A 249 -19.61 -3.68 -14.78
CA ALA A 249 -20.14 -4.15 -16.06
C ALA A 249 -19.09 -4.92 -16.84
N SER A 250 -19.51 -5.92 -17.60
CA SER A 250 -18.63 -6.68 -18.51
C SER A 250 -19.41 -7.08 -19.75
N PHE A 251 -18.86 -6.82 -20.94
CA PHE A 251 -19.45 -7.24 -22.20
C PHE A 251 -19.00 -8.65 -22.61
N SER A 252 -19.93 -9.43 -23.13
CA SER A 252 -19.53 -10.59 -23.91
C SER A 252 -19.10 -10.14 -25.33
N THR A 253 -18.31 -10.96 -26.01
CA THR A 253 -17.93 -10.74 -27.42
C THR A 253 -19.11 -10.71 -28.40
N GLU A 254 -20.30 -11.15 -27.95
CA GLU A 254 -21.55 -11.08 -28.69
C GLU A 254 -22.37 -9.80 -28.44
N GLY A 255 -21.88 -8.89 -27.59
CA GLY A 255 -22.50 -7.61 -27.26
C GLY A 255 -23.58 -7.66 -26.18
N LYS A 256 -23.66 -8.73 -25.40
CA LYS A 256 -24.52 -8.74 -24.19
C LYS A 256 -23.76 -8.09 -23.04
N LEU A 257 -24.43 -7.21 -22.31
CA LEU A 257 -23.88 -6.50 -21.15
C LEU A 257 -24.30 -7.21 -19.86
N TYR A 258 -23.33 -7.74 -19.12
CA TYR A 258 -23.51 -8.36 -17.81
C TYR A 258 -23.17 -7.35 -16.70
N LEU A 259 -23.94 -7.35 -15.62
CA LEU A 259 -23.92 -6.32 -14.60
C LEU A 259 -24.02 -6.90 -13.19
N ALA A 260 -23.15 -6.45 -12.29
CA ALA A 260 -23.24 -6.70 -10.87
C ALA A 260 -23.83 -5.50 -10.15
N TYR A 261 -24.85 -5.73 -9.33
CA TYR A 261 -25.56 -4.70 -8.58
C TYR A 261 -25.45 -4.89 -7.09
N SER A 262 -25.46 -3.77 -6.36
CA SER A 262 -25.51 -3.74 -4.90
C SER A 262 -26.30 -2.53 -4.41
N ASP A 263 -26.91 -2.63 -3.24
CA ASP A 263 -27.61 -1.53 -2.57
C ASP A 263 -26.68 -0.49 -1.94
N ASN A 264 -25.35 -0.75 -1.90
CA ASN A 264 -24.33 0.25 -1.63
C ASN A 264 -23.00 -0.06 -2.35
N CYS A 265 -22.11 0.94 -2.41
CA CYS A 265 -20.89 0.86 -3.22
C CYS A 265 -19.67 0.33 -2.45
N GLY A 266 -19.80 -0.10 -1.20
CA GLY A 266 -18.64 -0.57 -0.43
C GLY A 266 -17.47 0.45 -0.37
N PRO A 267 -16.31 0.01 0.11
CA PRO A 267 -16.06 -1.25 0.79
C PRO A 267 -16.45 -1.27 2.29
N ASN A 268 -16.52 -0.09 2.93
CA ASN A 268 -16.68 0.02 4.40
C ASN A 268 -18.11 -0.28 4.90
N LEU A 269 -19.10 -0.20 4.02
CA LEU A 269 -20.47 -0.56 4.35
C LEU A 269 -20.79 -1.95 3.84
N SER A 270 -21.41 -2.76 4.67
CA SER A 270 -21.88 -4.09 4.27
C SER A 270 -23.14 -3.96 3.42
N PRO A 271 -23.12 -4.40 2.16
CA PRO A 271 -24.30 -4.51 1.34
C PRO A 271 -25.33 -5.46 1.95
N THR A 272 -26.60 -5.18 1.76
CA THR A 272 -27.70 -6.00 2.26
C THR A 272 -28.52 -6.64 1.16
N ASP A 273 -28.41 -6.13 -0.08
CA ASP A 273 -29.12 -6.64 -1.24
C ASP A 273 -28.30 -6.45 -2.52
N GLY A 274 -28.54 -7.30 -3.53
CA GLY A 274 -27.84 -7.26 -4.79
C GLY A 274 -28.50 -8.11 -5.88
N ALA A 275 -28.10 -7.86 -7.11
CA ALA A 275 -28.57 -8.62 -8.27
C ALA A 275 -27.45 -8.78 -9.30
N VAL A 276 -27.56 -9.83 -10.12
CA VAL A 276 -26.78 -9.99 -11.33
C VAL A 276 -27.74 -10.04 -12.52
N CYS A 277 -27.51 -9.18 -13.50
CA CYS A 277 -28.41 -9.06 -14.64
C CYS A 277 -27.64 -9.09 -15.95
N VAL A 278 -28.29 -9.57 -17.02
CA VAL A 278 -27.80 -9.44 -18.38
C VAL A 278 -28.76 -8.59 -19.21
N TYR A 279 -28.24 -7.60 -19.91
CA TYR A 279 -28.93 -6.81 -20.92
C TYR A 279 -28.61 -7.34 -22.31
N ASP A 280 -29.63 -7.65 -23.08
CA ASP A 280 -29.52 -8.02 -24.50
C ASP A 280 -29.97 -6.85 -25.39
N PRO A 281 -29.02 -6.18 -26.09
CA PRO A 281 -29.38 -5.03 -26.95
C PRO A 281 -30.23 -5.40 -28.15
N LYS A 282 -30.30 -6.69 -28.53
CA LYS A 282 -31.18 -7.17 -29.64
C LYS A 282 -32.65 -7.16 -29.27
N THR A 283 -32.94 -7.38 -27.98
CA THR A 283 -34.31 -7.39 -27.45
C THR A 283 -34.65 -6.17 -26.60
N ASP A 284 -33.68 -5.31 -26.36
CA ASP A 284 -33.78 -4.13 -25.49
C ASP A 284 -34.37 -4.52 -24.12
N SER A 285 -33.85 -5.56 -23.49
CA SER A 285 -34.41 -6.08 -22.24
C SER A 285 -33.37 -6.67 -21.31
N PHE A 286 -33.65 -6.60 -20.01
CA PHE A 286 -32.86 -7.24 -18.97
C PHE A 286 -33.44 -8.61 -18.61
N THR A 287 -32.54 -9.53 -18.25
CA THR A 287 -32.88 -10.80 -17.60
C THR A 287 -32.13 -10.86 -16.27
N ASP A 288 -32.84 -11.15 -15.20
CA ASP A 288 -32.23 -11.43 -13.88
C ASP A 288 -31.62 -12.84 -13.92
N ILE A 289 -30.32 -12.90 -13.63
CA ILE A 289 -29.52 -14.12 -13.59
C ILE A 289 -28.81 -14.30 -12.24
N THR A 290 -29.30 -13.63 -11.20
CA THR A 290 -28.72 -13.64 -9.86
C THR A 290 -28.51 -15.07 -9.34
N PRO A 291 -27.32 -15.43 -8.84
CA PRO A 291 -27.08 -16.70 -8.18
C PRO A 291 -28.02 -16.92 -7.00
N ASP A 292 -28.58 -18.13 -6.90
CA ASP A 292 -29.42 -18.50 -5.75
C ASP A 292 -28.53 -18.67 -4.50
N LEU A 293 -28.55 -17.66 -3.63
CA LEU A 293 -27.88 -17.67 -2.32
C LEU A 293 -28.66 -18.55 -1.35
N LYS A 294 -28.65 -19.86 -1.52
CA LYS A 294 -29.49 -20.90 -0.87
C LYS A 294 -29.56 -20.87 0.65
N ASP A 295 -28.79 -20.03 1.31
CA ASP A 295 -28.76 -19.89 2.78
C ASP A 295 -29.66 -18.77 3.31
N GLY A 296 -30.39 -18.06 2.43
CA GLY A 296 -31.21 -16.90 2.77
C GLY A 296 -30.39 -15.66 3.12
N ARG A 297 -29.08 -15.67 2.89
CA ARG A 297 -28.20 -14.51 3.05
C ARG A 297 -28.51 -13.52 1.94
N GLN A 298 -28.66 -12.26 2.30
CA GLN A 298 -28.71 -11.13 1.38
C GLN A 298 -27.32 -10.48 1.36
N GLY A 299 -26.90 -9.97 0.22
CA GLY A 299 -25.66 -9.25 0.06
C GLY A 299 -25.50 -8.72 -1.36
N GLY A 300 -24.60 -7.75 -1.54
CA GLY A 300 -24.29 -7.17 -2.82
C GLY A 300 -23.43 -8.09 -3.69
N PHE A 301 -23.38 -7.75 -4.98
CA PHE A 301 -22.40 -8.28 -5.92
C PHE A 301 -21.44 -7.17 -6.32
N GLY A 302 -20.13 -7.48 -6.30
CA GLY A 302 -19.06 -6.56 -6.61
C GLY A 302 -18.62 -6.67 -8.07
N GLY A 303 -17.58 -7.48 -8.31
CA GLY A 303 -17.01 -7.67 -9.64
C GLY A 303 -17.79 -8.65 -10.50
N ILE A 304 -17.69 -8.46 -11.81
CA ILE A 304 -18.22 -9.38 -12.82
C ILE A 304 -17.28 -9.41 -14.02
N SER A 305 -16.99 -10.58 -14.54
CA SER A 305 -16.16 -10.77 -15.73
C SER A 305 -16.75 -11.84 -16.65
N VAL A 306 -16.77 -11.55 -17.96
CA VAL A 306 -17.18 -12.49 -19.00
C VAL A 306 -15.95 -12.99 -19.74
N ASP A 307 -15.89 -14.29 -19.98
CA ASP A 307 -14.80 -14.93 -20.72
C ASP A 307 -14.77 -14.46 -22.18
N ALA A 308 -13.63 -13.86 -22.58
CA ALA A 308 -13.44 -13.40 -23.95
C ALA A 308 -13.44 -14.53 -24.98
N GLN A 309 -13.15 -15.77 -24.55
CA GLN A 309 -13.08 -16.95 -25.42
C GLN A 309 -14.41 -17.71 -25.46
N ASN A 310 -15.24 -17.61 -24.40
CA ASN A 310 -16.50 -18.30 -24.25
C ASN A 310 -17.59 -17.35 -23.74
N PRO A 311 -18.34 -16.67 -24.61
CA PRO A 311 -19.20 -15.54 -24.26
C PRO A 311 -20.39 -15.86 -23.32
N ASP A 312 -20.69 -17.12 -23.10
CA ASP A 312 -21.68 -17.58 -22.10
C ASP A 312 -21.04 -17.98 -20.76
N THR A 313 -19.70 -17.86 -20.63
CA THR A 313 -18.96 -18.13 -19.39
C THR A 313 -18.68 -16.84 -18.64
N LEU A 314 -18.98 -16.82 -17.34
CA LEU A 314 -18.78 -15.63 -16.50
C LEU A 314 -18.50 -16.00 -15.03
N VAL A 315 -17.85 -15.08 -14.35
CA VAL A 315 -17.63 -15.11 -12.91
C VAL A 315 -18.20 -13.84 -12.29
N VAL A 316 -18.81 -13.96 -11.11
CA VAL A 316 -19.25 -12.84 -10.31
C VAL A 316 -18.83 -13.03 -8.85
N SER A 317 -18.42 -11.95 -8.17
CA SER A 317 -18.11 -11.97 -6.73
C SER A 317 -19.29 -11.43 -5.91
N THR A 318 -19.47 -11.96 -4.70
CA THR A 318 -20.22 -11.24 -3.66
C THR A 318 -19.38 -10.08 -3.12
N LEU A 319 -19.99 -9.17 -2.40
CA LEU A 319 -19.31 -8.00 -1.85
C LEU A 319 -19.60 -7.83 -0.35
N GLY A 320 -18.53 -7.75 0.45
CA GLY A 320 -18.61 -7.35 1.84
C GLY A 320 -19.06 -8.41 2.81
N TRP A 321 -18.84 -9.67 2.53
CA TRP A 321 -19.10 -10.78 3.45
C TRP A 321 -17.94 -10.96 4.44
N TRP A 322 -18.02 -10.30 5.59
CA TRP A 322 -16.97 -10.33 6.61
C TRP A 322 -16.91 -11.61 7.43
N SER A 323 -18.00 -12.37 7.50
CA SER A 323 -18.10 -13.58 8.30
C SER A 323 -17.78 -14.84 7.50
N ASP A 324 -17.60 -15.95 8.20
CA ASP A 324 -17.37 -17.29 7.64
C ASP A 324 -16.15 -17.34 6.71
N ASN A 325 -16.31 -17.67 5.44
CA ASN A 325 -15.23 -17.87 4.49
C ASN A 325 -14.80 -16.57 3.75
N GLY A 326 -15.50 -15.47 3.94
CA GLY A 326 -15.31 -14.22 3.19
C GLY A 326 -16.28 -14.08 2.03
N ASP A 327 -15.93 -13.29 1.03
CA ASP A 327 -16.71 -13.15 -0.21
C ASP A 327 -16.64 -14.42 -1.05
N ASN A 328 -17.71 -14.72 -1.78
CA ASN A 328 -17.82 -15.93 -2.63
C ASN A 328 -17.64 -15.55 -4.11
N LEU A 329 -17.09 -16.45 -4.89
CA LEU A 329 -17.13 -16.38 -6.35
C LEU A 329 -18.15 -17.39 -6.87
N TYR A 330 -18.96 -16.96 -7.81
CA TYR A 330 -19.91 -17.78 -8.54
C TYR A 330 -19.48 -17.83 -10.01
N TYR A 331 -19.42 -19.05 -10.55
CA TYR A 331 -19.03 -19.35 -11.93
C TYR A 331 -20.20 -19.93 -12.70
N SER A 332 -20.44 -19.46 -13.92
CA SER A 332 -21.47 -19.97 -14.84
C SER A 332 -20.88 -20.29 -16.20
N LYS A 333 -21.37 -21.37 -16.85
CA LYS A 333 -20.99 -21.80 -18.20
C LYS A 333 -22.12 -21.60 -19.23
N ASP A 334 -23.24 -21.04 -18.82
CA ASP A 334 -24.49 -21.03 -19.59
C ASP A 334 -25.21 -19.67 -19.60
N GLY A 335 -24.44 -18.59 -19.44
CA GLY A 335 -24.95 -17.24 -19.47
C GLY A 335 -25.71 -16.85 -18.19
N GLY A 336 -25.35 -17.45 -17.06
CA GLY A 336 -25.97 -17.18 -15.77
C GLY A 336 -27.25 -17.94 -15.48
N LYS A 337 -27.60 -18.94 -16.28
CA LYS A 337 -28.79 -19.79 -16.04
C LYS A 337 -28.56 -20.76 -14.88
N SER A 338 -27.32 -21.20 -14.69
CA SER A 338 -26.90 -21.99 -13.55
C SER A 338 -25.54 -21.49 -13.01
N TRP A 339 -25.30 -21.71 -11.71
CA TRP A 339 -24.14 -21.21 -11.01
C TRP A 339 -23.52 -22.25 -10.08
N SER A 340 -22.20 -22.30 -10.07
CA SER A 340 -21.41 -23.05 -9.11
C SER A 340 -20.59 -22.08 -8.26
N GLY A 341 -20.76 -22.11 -6.92
CA GLY A 341 -20.02 -21.26 -5.99
C GLY A 341 -18.83 -21.96 -5.38
N LEU A 342 -17.83 -21.21 -4.94
CA LEU A 342 -16.69 -21.76 -4.21
C LEU A 342 -17.12 -22.45 -2.92
N PHE A 343 -18.16 -21.94 -2.28
CA PHE A 343 -18.73 -22.57 -1.08
C PHE A 343 -20.25 -22.35 -0.98
N ASN A 344 -20.88 -23.24 -0.21
CA ASN A 344 -22.31 -23.16 0.11
C ASN A 344 -22.48 -23.07 1.62
N LEU A 345 -22.99 -21.94 2.11
CA LEU A 345 -23.10 -21.69 3.55
C LEU A 345 -24.19 -22.54 4.21
N SER A 346 -25.22 -22.97 3.51
CA SER A 346 -26.29 -23.82 4.04
C SER A 346 -25.83 -25.25 4.26
N THR A 347 -25.14 -25.86 3.28
CA THR A 347 -24.66 -27.22 3.34
C THR A 347 -23.29 -27.35 4.00
N LYS A 348 -22.55 -26.26 4.16
CA LYS A 348 -21.14 -26.20 4.58
C LYS A 348 -20.18 -26.90 3.62
N GLU A 349 -20.61 -27.17 2.41
CA GLU A 349 -19.75 -27.70 1.35
C GLU A 349 -18.84 -26.60 0.81
N THR A 350 -17.60 -26.96 0.53
CA THR A 350 -16.58 -26.10 -0.08
C THR A 350 -16.06 -26.77 -1.33
N ASN A 351 -15.98 -26.03 -2.43
CA ASN A 351 -15.43 -26.45 -3.71
C ASN A 351 -14.09 -25.77 -4.00
N TYR A 352 -13.35 -25.34 -2.96
CA TYR A 352 -12.07 -24.71 -3.10
C TYR A 352 -11.09 -25.16 -2.02
N GLN A 353 -9.82 -24.93 -2.30
CA GLN A 353 -8.72 -25.01 -1.36
C GLN A 353 -7.83 -23.77 -1.52
N MET A 354 -7.39 -23.18 -0.40
CA MET A 354 -6.46 -22.06 -0.41
C MET A 354 -5.02 -22.57 -0.42
N ASP A 355 -4.18 -21.96 -1.27
CA ASP A 355 -2.73 -22.12 -1.23
C ASP A 355 -2.12 -20.78 -0.81
N THR A 356 -1.76 -20.70 0.46
CA THR A 356 -1.06 -19.54 1.06
C THR A 356 0.36 -19.90 1.46
N SER A 357 0.95 -20.97 0.89
CA SER A 357 2.28 -21.48 1.24
C SER A 357 3.37 -20.42 1.13
N GLU A 358 3.26 -19.48 0.21
CA GLU A 358 4.20 -18.39 -0.04
C GLU A 358 3.92 -17.12 0.77
N ALA A 359 2.75 -17.03 1.44
CA ALA A 359 2.37 -15.92 2.32
C ALA A 359 1.45 -16.47 3.43
N GLN A 360 2.01 -17.28 4.32
CA GLN A 360 1.27 -18.09 5.30
C GLN A 360 0.45 -17.25 6.27
N TRP A 361 0.87 -16.02 6.58
CA TRP A 361 0.12 -15.10 7.45
C TRP A 361 -1.32 -14.82 6.94
N LEU A 362 -1.60 -15.05 5.65
CA LEU A 362 -2.92 -14.87 5.05
C LEU A 362 -3.97 -15.88 5.58
N ASP A 363 -3.59 -16.86 6.36
CA ASP A 363 -4.53 -17.65 7.16
C ASP A 363 -4.97 -16.93 8.46
N TRP A 364 -4.42 -15.75 8.70
CA TRP A 364 -4.72 -14.88 9.84
C TRP A 364 -4.46 -15.55 11.19
N GLY A 365 -3.46 -16.43 11.22
CA GLY A 365 -3.08 -17.17 12.40
C GLY A 365 -4.10 -18.19 12.88
N ARG A 366 -4.90 -18.70 11.95
CA ARG A 366 -5.86 -19.76 12.23
C ARG A 366 -5.28 -21.16 12.02
N GLY A 367 -4.13 -21.21 11.32
CA GLY A 367 -3.45 -22.43 10.95
C GLY A 367 -3.78 -22.90 9.54
N GLU A 368 -2.99 -23.83 9.09
CA GLU A 368 -3.02 -24.38 7.74
C GLU A 368 -4.45 -24.77 7.30
N ASN A 369 -4.83 -24.40 6.10
CA ASN A 369 -6.13 -24.64 5.46
C ASN A 369 -7.34 -23.87 6.08
N GLN A 370 -7.12 -22.78 6.82
CA GLN A 370 -8.19 -21.93 7.34
C GLN A 370 -8.19 -20.50 6.75
N ALA A 371 -7.43 -20.28 5.70
CA ALA A 371 -7.44 -19.05 4.96
C ALA A 371 -8.82 -18.80 4.33
N LYS A 372 -9.23 -17.53 4.31
CA LYS A 372 -10.49 -17.09 3.69
C LYS A 372 -10.25 -16.71 2.22
N THR A 373 -11.30 -16.79 1.42
CA THR A 373 -11.32 -16.24 0.06
C THR A 373 -11.06 -14.74 -0.01
N GLY A 374 -11.15 -14.04 1.11
CA GLY A 374 -10.95 -12.60 1.23
C GLY A 374 -12.26 -11.85 1.46
N TRP A 375 -12.16 -10.54 1.61
CA TRP A 375 -13.29 -9.63 1.74
C TRP A 375 -13.03 -8.39 0.88
N TRP A 376 -14.09 -7.61 0.62
CA TRP A 376 -14.05 -6.48 -0.31
C TRP A 376 -13.70 -6.89 -1.73
N VAL A 377 -14.16 -8.07 -2.17
CA VAL A 377 -13.92 -8.54 -3.54
C VAL A 377 -14.81 -7.75 -4.50
N ALA A 378 -14.40 -6.51 -4.75
CA ALA A 378 -15.14 -5.61 -5.62
C ALA A 378 -14.83 -5.86 -7.10
N ASP A 379 -13.68 -6.45 -7.41
CA ASP A 379 -13.24 -6.71 -8.77
C ASP A 379 -12.77 -8.16 -8.94
N VAL A 380 -13.18 -8.78 -10.05
CA VAL A 380 -12.81 -10.13 -10.46
C VAL A 380 -12.65 -10.18 -11.96
N ASN A 381 -11.58 -10.81 -12.44
CA ASN A 381 -11.25 -10.84 -13.86
C ASN A 381 -10.90 -12.26 -14.32
N ILE A 382 -11.57 -12.72 -15.39
CA ILE A 382 -11.13 -13.90 -16.17
C ILE A 382 -10.01 -13.42 -17.09
N ASN A 383 -8.89 -14.15 -17.12
CA ASN A 383 -7.81 -13.84 -18.05
C ASN A 383 -8.31 -13.97 -19.51
N PRO A 384 -8.26 -12.90 -20.33
CA PRO A 384 -8.82 -12.92 -21.68
C PRO A 384 -8.14 -13.91 -22.64
N PHE A 385 -6.98 -14.45 -22.23
CA PHE A 385 -6.22 -15.44 -23.01
C PHE A 385 -6.29 -16.86 -22.42
N ASN A 386 -6.88 -17.02 -21.21
CA ASN A 386 -6.96 -18.31 -20.53
C ASN A 386 -8.21 -18.41 -19.65
N SER A 387 -9.23 -19.11 -20.13
CA SER A 387 -10.51 -19.32 -19.44
C SER A 387 -10.40 -20.02 -18.08
N ASP A 388 -9.31 -20.75 -17.82
CA ASP A 388 -9.06 -21.42 -16.53
C ASP A 388 -8.57 -20.47 -15.43
N GLU A 389 -8.07 -19.31 -15.82
CA GLU A 389 -7.45 -18.36 -14.90
C GLU A 389 -8.41 -17.23 -14.53
N VAL A 390 -8.65 -17.09 -13.23
CA VAL A 390 -9.39 -15.98 -12.64
C VAL A 390 -8.54 -15.33 -11.57
N MET A 391 -8.44 -14.00 -11.59
CA MET A 391 -7.76 -13.19 -10.60
C MET A 391 -8.76 -12.24 -9.93
N TYR A 392 -8.57 -11.99 -8.63
CA TYR A 392 -9.39 -11.03 -7.89
C TYR A 392 -8.60 -10.32 -6.78
N GLY A 393 -8.92 -9.04 -6.60
CA GLY A 393 -8.39 -8.21 -5.52
C GLY A 393 -9.23 -8.31 -4.25
N THR A 394 -8.57 -8.19 -3.11
CA THR A 394 -9.20 -8.20 -1.78
C THR A 394 -8.72 -7.05 -0.91
N GLY A 395 -9.28 -6.89 0.27
CA GLY A 395 -8.80 -5.97 1.31
C GLY A 395 -7.48 -6.38 1.96
N ALA A 396 -6.77 -7.38 1.42
CA ALA A 396 -5.50 -7.86 1.98
C ALA A 396 -4.46 -8.24 0.92
N THR A 397 -4.87 -8.66 -0.27
CA THR A 397 -3.95 -9.20 -1.28
C THR A 397 -4.67 -9.45 -2.60
N ILE A 398 -3.93 -9.97 -3.58
CA ILE A 398 -4.46 -10.57 -4.81
C ILE A 398 -4.41 -12.09 -4.69
N TYR A 399 -5.50 -12.73 -5.06
CA TYR A 399 -5.58 -14.16 -5.27
C TYR A 399 -5.85 -14.51 -6.74
N SER A 400 -5.39 -15.66 -7.18
CA SER A 400 -5.73 -16.22 -8.47
C SER A 400 -6.03 -17.72 -8.40
N THR A 401 -6.74 -18.20 -9.38
CA THR A 401 -6.93 -19.64 -9.64
C THR A 401 -6.61 -19.94 -11.10
N ARG A 402 -6.20 -21.18 -11.39
CA ARG A 402 -5.91 -21.67 -12.75
C ARG A 402 -6.71 -22.93 -13.10
N ASN A 403 -7.79 -23.18 -12.37
CA ASN A 403 -8.68 -24.31 -12.64
C ASN A 403 -10.16 -23.97 -12.35
N ILE A 404 -10.59 -22.73 -12.56
CA ILE A 404 -11.98 -22.32 -12.29
C ILE A 404 -12.99 -23.11 -13.12
N THR A 405 -12.64 -23.49 -14.37
CA THR A 405 -13.50 -24.26 -15.25
C THR A 405 -13.81 -25.66 -14.71
N LYS A 406 -13.02 -26.13 -13.73
CA LYS A 406 -13.16 -27.43 -13.08
C LYS A 406 -13.98 -27.43 -11.80
N ILE A 407 -14.60 -26.34 -11.44
CA ILE A 407 -15.32 -26.15 -10.16
C ILE A 407 -16.38 -27.22 -9.87
N ASP A 408 -16.96 -27.82 -10.92
CA ASP A 408 -17.95 -28.93 -10.80
C ASP A 408 -17.30 -30.31 -10.73
N GLU A 409 -15.99 -30.45 -10.98
CA GLU A 409 -15.27 -31.70 -11.09
C GLU A 409 -14.32 -31.93 -9.92
N GLU A 410 -13.65 -30.88 -9.46
CA GLU A 410 -12.64 -30.90 -8.39
C GLU A 410 -12.61 -29.56 -7.65
N PRO A 411 -12.07 -29.51 -6.42
CA PRO A 411 -11.88 -28.23 -5.72
C PRO A 411 -11.00 -27.27 -6.52
N VAL A 412 -11.43 -26.01 -6.58
CA VAL A 412 -10.65 -24.92 -7.19
C VAL A 412 -9.49 -24.56 -6.28
N THR A 413 -8.27 -24.55 -6.79
CA THR A 413 -7.12 -24.07 -6.05
C THR A 413 -7.03 -22.55 -6.18
N ILE A 414 -7.12 -21.85 -5.06
CA ILE A 414 -6.96 -20.39 -4.97
C ILE A 414 -5.60 -20.11 -4.33
N ALA A 415 -4.70 -19.49 -5.08
CA ALA A 415 -3.35 -19.24 -4.65
C ALA A 415 -3.12 -17.72 -4.42
N PHE A 416 -2.22 -17.39 -3.50
CA PHE A 416 -1.63 -16.07 -3.37
C PHE A 416 -0.95 -15.67 -4.69
N ASP A 417 -1.18 -14.43 -5.15
CA ASP A 417 -0.68 -13.95 -6.45
C ASP A 417 -0.28 -12.45 -6.43
N ALA A 418 0.23 -11.96 -5.29
CA ALA A 418 0.63 -10.56 -5.10
C ALA A 418 2.14 -10.37 -4.93
N TYR A 419 2.98 -11.23 -5.49
CA TYR A 419 4.43 -11.07 -5.41
C TYR A 419 4.88 -9.71 -5.97
N GLY A 420 5.60 -8.91 -5.14
CA GLY A 420 6.08 -7.59 -5.50
C GLY A 420 5.05 -6.47 -5.34
N LEU A 421 3.80 -6.79 -5.00
CA LEU A 421 2.81 -5.79 -4.64
C LEU A 421 2.78 -5.66 -3.11
N GLU A 422 3.04 -4.45 -2.60
CA GLU A 422 3.03 -4.13 -1.18
C GLU A 422 2.16 -2.89 -0.94
N GLU A 423 1.24 -3.00 0.01
CA GLU A 423 0.26 -1.94 0.27
C GLU A 423 -0.01 -1.77 1.78
N THR A 424 1.04 -1.76 2.58
CA THR A 424 0.92 -1.52 4.02
C THR A 424 1.29 -0.09 4.40
N ALA A 425 0.53 0.49 5.34
CA ALA A 425 0.89 1.71 6.05
C ALA A 425 1.78 1.35 7.25
N VAL A 426 3.08 1.58 7.14
CA VAL A 426 4.07 1.13 8.12
C VAL A 426 4.35 2.22 9.14
N PHE A 427 4.29 1.91 10.44
CA PHE A 427 4.43 2.90 11.50
C PHE A 427 5.84 2.97 12.08
N LYS A 428 6.48 1.81 12.29
CA LYS A 428 7.83 1.73 12.83
C LYS A 428 8.44 0.37 12.51
N MET A 429 9.76 0.32 12.51
CA MET A 429 10.52 -0.91 12.36
C MET A 429 11.84 -0.83 13.12
N ILE A 430 12.45 -1.97 13.42
CA ILE A 430 13.73 -2.06 14.06
C ILE A 430 14.53 -3.23 13.49
N ALA A 431 15.77 -2.97 13.08
CA ALA A 431 16.69 -3.93 12.46
C ALA A 431 17.85 -4.27 13.40
N PRO A 432 17.69 -5.23 14.32
CA PRO A 432 18.73 -5.59 15.26
C PRO A 432 19.88 -6.37 14.60
N PRO A 433 21.06 -6.48 15.25
CA PRO A 433 22.10 -7.41 14.86
C PRO A 433 21.59 -8.85 14.97
N SER A 434 21.10 -9.42 13.86
CA SER A 434 20.50 -10.75 13.83
C SER A 434 21.54 -11.86 13.86
N LYS A 435 21.13 -13.01 14.36
CA LYS A 435 21.82 -14.30 14.33
C LYS A 435 21.00 -15.28 13.53
N ASP A 436 21.53 -16.47 13.23
CA ASP A 436 20.90 -17.45 12.33
C ASP A 436 19.43 -17.79 12.65
N ASP A 437 19.03 -17.73 13.93
CA ASP A 437 17.69 -18.06 14.41
C ASP A 437 16.94 -16.84 15.00
N SER A 438 17.29 -15.61 14.61
CA SER A 438 16.64 -14.41 15.11
C SER A 438 16.16 -13.50 13.98
N PRO A 439 15.10 -12.70 14.19
CA PRO A 439 14.59 -11.79 13.18
C PRO A 439 15.62 -10.78 12.67
N GLN A 440 15.60 -10.54 11.37
CA GLN A 440 16.35 -9.47 10.73
C GLN A 440 15.70 -8.11 10.93
N LEU A 441 14.37 -8.11 11.03
CA LEU A 441 13.56 -6.91 11.17
C LEU A 441 12.31 -7.22 11.98
N TYR A 442 11.91 -6.31 12.87
CA TYR A 442 10.56 -6.21 13.42
C TYR A 442 9.88 -5.01 12.80
N SER A 443 8.63 -5.15 12.40
CA SER A 443 7.81 -4.05 11.86
C SER A 443 6.44 -4.03 12.49
N ILE A 444 5.89 -2.81 12.63
CA ILE A 444 4.49 -2.58 13.02
C ILE A 444 3.81 -1.70 11.99
N MET A 445 2.53 -1.99 11.73
CA MET A 445 1.80 -1.35 10.64
C MET A 445 0.29 -1.30 10.91
N GLY A 446 -0.41 -0.50 10.13
CA GLY A 446 -1.87 -0.45 10.09
C GLY A 446 -2.46 -1.77 9.62
N ASP A 447 -3.70 -2.02 10.00
CA ASP A 447 -4.54 -3.17 9.65
C ASP A 447 -3.98 -4.56 10.06
N LEU A 448 -2.70 -4.80 9.90
CA LEU A 448 -2.05 -6.09 10.15
C LEU A 448 -1.34 -6.22 11.49
N THR A 449 -1.28 -5.19 12.32
CA THR A 449 -0.45 -5.15 13.53
C THR A 449 1.06 -5.18 13.22
N GLY A 450 1.64 -6.27 12.74
CA GLY A 450 3.07 -6.31 12.40
C GLY A 450 3.65 -7.71 12.28
N PHE A 451 4.97 -7.75 12.05
CA PHE A 451 5.69 -9.00 11.81
C PHE A 451 7.09 -9.00 12.46
N ALA A 452 7.56 -10.20 12.75
CA ALA A 452 8.96 -10.51 12.94
C ALA A 452 9.49 -11.14 11.65
N HIS A 453 10.32 -10.42 10.88
CA HIS A 453 10.84 -10.90 9.60
C HIS A 453 12.13 -11.69 9.81
N MET A 454 12.10 -13.01 9.60
CA MET A 454 13.27 -13.88 9.64
C MET A 454 14.12 -13.74 8.38
N ASP A 455 13.49 -13.46 7.26
CA ASP A 455 14.09 -13.20 5.95
C ASP A 455 13.27 -12.08 5.27
N VAL A 456 13.87 -10.91 5.09
CA VAL A 456 13.21 -9.74 4.52
C VAL A 456 12.83 -9.89 3.03
N THR A 457 13.32 -10.94 2.38
CA THR A 457 13.03 -11.25 0.97
C THR A 457 11.85 -12.21 0.78
N LYS A 458 11.25 -12.68 1.88
CA LYS A 458 10.13 -13.62 1.89
C LYS A 458 8.98 -13.11 2.75
N CYS A 459 7.77 -13.42 2.34
CA CYS A 459 6.61 -13.16 3.18
C CYS A 459 6.75 -13.92 4.52
N PRO A 460 6.40 -13.28 5.64
CA PRO A 460 6.45 -13.93 6.96
C PRO A 460 5.54 -15.16 7.03
N ASP A 461 5.95 -16.14 7.80
CA ASP A 461 5.08 -17.26 8.15
C ASP A 461 4.01 -16.87 9.20
N ASP A 462 3.02 -17.76 9.42
CA ASP A 462 1.95 -17.53 10.39
C ASP A 462 2.45 -17.37 11.84
N ALA A 463 3.52 -18.06 12.22
CA ALA A 463 4.07 -18.00 13.58
C ALA A 463 4.65 -16.62 13.90
N HIS A 464 5.21 -15.91 12.89
CA HIS A 464 5.86 -14.62 13.06
C HIS A 464 4.92 -13.42 12.83
N PHE A 465 3.63 -13.66 12.65
CA PHE A 465 2.60 -12.64 12.55
C PHE A 465 2.15 -12.14 13.93
N MET A 466 2.20 -10.82 14.16
CA MET A 466 1.69 -10.18 15.37
C MET A 466 0.16 -10.01 15.26
N LYS A 467 -0.62 -10.69 16.10
CA LYS A 467 -2.09 -10.82 15.92
C LYS A 467 -2.91 -9.90 16.83
N ASN A 468 -2.28 -9.17 17.74
CA ASN A 468 -2.98 -8.53 18.85
C ASN A 468 -2.95 -7.02 18.79
N GLY A 469 -4.03 -6.43 18.29
CA GLY A 469 -4.37 -5.03 18.46
C GLY A 469 -3.83 -4.07 17.42
N LYS A 470 -3.96 -2.77 17.70
CA LYS A 470 -3.48 -1.68 16.87
C LYS A 470 -2.13 -1.21 17.42
N PRO A 471 -1.01 -1.41 16.75
CA PRO A 471 0.31 -1.16 17.32
C PRO A 471 0.65 0.33 17.34
N ASN A 472 1.47 0.73 18.32
CA ASN A 472 2.01 2.09 18.41
C ASN A 472 3.53 2.13 18.38
N ASP A 473 4.18 1.16 19.03
CA ASP A 473 5.63 1.15 19.16
C ASP A 473 6.15 -0.28 19.26
N VAL A 474 7.40 -0.49 18.82
CA VAL A 474 8.13 -1.75 18.90
C VAL A 474 9.58 -1.50 19.26
N ASP A 475 10.15 -2.32 20.14
CA ASP A 475 11.56 -2.33 20.47
C ASP A 475 12.06 -3.75 20.80
N CYS A 476 13.38 -3.99 20.69
CA CYS A 476 13.97 -5.28 20.95
C CYS A 476 15.33 -5.16 21.65
N ALA A 477 15.78 -6.25 22.27
CA ALA A 477 17.09 -6.36 22.86
C ALA A 477 18.17 -6.56 21.78
N PHE A 478 19.10 -5.63 21.61
CA PHE A 478 20.12 -5.71 20.55
C PHE A 478 21.21 -6.76 20.80
N LEU A 479 21.39 -7.21 22.06
CA LEU A 479 22.30 -8.31 22.40
C LEU A 479 21.63 -9.69 22.29
N ASP A 480 20.28 -9.73 22.32
CA ASP A 480 19.48 -10.93 22.06
C ASP A 480 18.19 -10.57 21.28
N PRO A 481 18.25 -10.49 19.96
CA PRO A 481 17.13 -10.06 19.12
C PRO A 481 15.86 -10.93 19.21
N ASN A 482 15.93 -12.09 19.87
CA ASN A 482 14.76 -12.93 20.15
C ASN A 482 13.83 -12.33 21.22
N ILE A 483 14.32 -11.33 21.97
CA ILE A 483 13.55 -10.64 23.01
C ILE A 483 13.06 -9.31 22.44
N ALA A 484 11.74 -9.18 22.31
CA ALA A 484 11.12 -7.96 21.81
C ALA A 484 9.80 -7.64 22.50
N VAL A 485 9.36 -6.41 22.34
CA VAL A 485 8.09 -5.90 22.89
C VAL A 485 7.43 -4.98 21.89
N TYR A 486 6.09 -5.06 21.77
CA TYR A 486 5.34 -4.02 21.10
C TYR A 486 4.16 -3.54 21.96
N THR A 487 3.77 -2.28 21.76
CA THR A 487 2.58 -1.69 22.37
C THR A 487 1.42 -1.64 21.40
N SER A 488 0.20 -1.63 21.95
CA SER A 488 -1.04 -1.52 21.19
C SER A 488 -2.02 -0.56 21.86
N GLU A 489 -2.84 0.14 21.07
CA GLU A 489 -3.96 0.96 21.54
C GLU A 489 -5.07 0.13 22.20
N GLU A 490 -5.13 -1.16 21.90
CA GLU A 490 -6.12 -2.07 22.47
C GLU A 490 -5.84 -2.33 23.96
N LYS A 491 -6.76 -1.93 24.82
CA LYS A 491 -6.59 -2.04 26.28
C LYS A 491 -6.35 -3.46 26.77
N THR A 492 -6.89 -4.44 26.08
CA THR A 492 -6.77 -5.87 26.42
C THR A 492 -5.45 -6.48 25.97
N SER A 493 -4.77 -5.86 25.02
CA SER A 493 -3.48 -6.30 24.48
C SER A 493 -2.46 -5.15 24.40
N ALA A 494 -2.48 -4.26 25.37
CA ALA A 494 -1.68 -3.03 25.37
C ALA A 494 -0.16 -3.23 25.30
N LEU A 495 0.34 -4.36 25.80
CA LEU A 495 1.75 -4.74 25.76
C LEU A 495 1.88 -6.23 25.45
N ASN A 496 2.79 -6.57 24.56
CA ASN A 496 3.04 -7.93 24.12
C ASN A 496 4.55 -8.18 24.07
N PHE A 497 5.03 -9.23 24.75
CA PHE A 497 6.43 -9.63 24.79
C PHE A 497 6.65 -10.94 24.04
N THR A 498 7.79 -11.06 23.37
CA THR A 498 8.34 -12.31 22.85
C THR A 498 9.70 -12.60 23.47
N GLN A 499 10.08 -13.87 23.56
CA GLN A 499 11.39 -14.34 23.97
C GLN A 499 11.95 -15.40 23.00
N ASP A 500 11.27 -15.59 21.87
CA ASP A 500 11.58 -16.63 20.88
C ASP A 500 11.58 -16.11 19.43
N GLY A 501 11.92 -14.82 19.25
CA GLY A 501 12.03 -14.21 17.94
C GLY A 501 10.68 -13.94 17.27
N GLY A 502 9.63 -13.77 18.06
CA GLY A 502 8.30 -13.46 17.55
C GLY A 502 7.45 -14.69 17.21
N LYS A 503 7.94 -15.91 17.44
CA LYS A 503 7.14 -17.14 17.25
C LYS A 503 5.95 -17.22 18.19
N THR A 504 6.12 -16.71 19.43
CA THR A 504 5.03 -16.55 20.38
C THR A 504 5.06 -15.18 21.03
N TRP A 505 3.87 -14.57 21.18
CA TRP A 505 3.70 -13.28 21.84
C TRP A 505 2.82 -13.44 23.06
N GLN A 506 3.32 -12.99 24.22
CA GLN A 506 2.61 -13.03 25.50
C GLN A 506 2.05 -11.65 25.82
N THR A 507 0.73 -11.54 25.78
CA THR A 507 0.04 -10.32 26.22
C THR A 507 0.13 -10.16 27.73
N VAL A 508 0.48 -8.97 28.20
CA VAL A 508 0.57 -8.63 29.62
C VAL A 508 -0.82 -8.60 30.27
N ALA A 509 -1.09 -9.55 31.15
CA ALA A 509 -2.41 -9.70 31.80
C ALA A 509 -2.70 -8.63 32.86
N HIS A 510 -1.66 -8.14 33.57
CA HIS A 510 -1.79 -7.21 34.70
C HIS A 510 -0.89 -5.99 34.48
N LYS A 511 -1.43 -4.97 33.84
CA LYS A 511 -0.75 -3.70 33.70
C LYS A 511 -1.23 -2.69 34.77
N PRO A 512 -0.35 -1.74 35.17
CA PRO A 512 -0.63 -0.85 36.31
C PRO A 512 -1.68 0.23 36.02
N ASP A 513 -2.01 0.48 34.78
CA ASP A 513 -2.95 1.52 34.34
C ASP A 513 -3.92 0.95 33.31
N PRO A 514 -5.18 1.40 33.23
CA PRO A 514 -6.07 1.10 32.11
C PRO A 514 -5.59 1.69 30.78
N ALA A 515 -4.49 2.43 30.76
CA ALA A 515 -3.86 2.98 29.57
C ALA A 515 -3.40 1.90 28.59
N ALA A 516 -3.28 2.29 27.34
CA ALA A 516 -2.82 1.45 26.23
C ALA A 516 -1.92 2.30 25.31
N GLY A 517 -1.27 1.64 24.38
CA GLY A 517 -0.36 2.31 23.45
C GLY A 517 0.86 2.97 24.10
N GLY A 518 1.41 3.96 23.45
CA GLY A 518 2.59 4.70 23.90
C GLY A 518 3.91 4.04 23.53
N GLN A 519 5.01 4.53 24.10
CA GLN A 519 6.37 4.13 23.75
C GLN A 519 6.94 3.08 24.68
N VAL A 520 7.82 2.25 24.14
CA VAL A 520 8.63 1.28 24.87
C VAL A 520 10.11 1.42 24.55
N ALA A 521 10.96 1.12 25.55
CA ALA A 521 12.39 0.95 25.34
C ALA A 521 12.85 -0.32 26.05
N MET A 522 13.48 -1.24 25.32
CA MET A 522 13.99 -2.51 25.79
C MET A 522 15.49 -2.40 26.07
N ALA A 523 15.92 -2.80 27.27
CA ALA A 523 17.36 -2.89 27.59
C ALA A 523 18.10 -3.75 26.58
N ALA A 524 19.39 -3.45 26.35
CA ALA A 524 20.20 -4.14 25.34
C ALA A 524 20.20 -5.67 25.47
N ASP A 525 20.10 -6.21 26.69
CA ASP A 525 20.05 -7.65 27.01
C ASP A 525 18.63 -8.19 27.32
N GLY A 526 17.61 -7.36 27.18
CA GLY A 526 16.22 -7.72 27.52
C GLY A 526 15.89 -7.76 29.01
N SER A 527 16.81 -7.35 29.88
CA SER A 527 16.66 -7.46 31.34
C SER A 527 15.62 -6.52 31.93
N THR A 528 15.36 -5.37 31.30
CA THR A 528 14.34 -4.41 31.70
C THR A 528 13.64 -3.81 30.48
N CYS A 529 12.40 -3.39 30.68
CA CYS A 529 11.64 -2.65 29.68
C CYS A 529 10.95 -1.44 30.34
N VAL A 530 11.16 -0.26 29.78
CA VAL A 530 10.48 0.95 30.19
C VAL A 530 9.29 1.20 29.26
N TRP A 531 8.12 1.46 29.84
CA TRP A 531 6.89 1.79 29.12
C TRP A 531 6.39 3.18 29.51
N ILE A 532 6.17 4.02 28.52
CA ILE A 532 5.51 5.30 28.64
C ILE A 532 4.13 5.18 28.00
N PRO A 533 3.05 5.01 28.78
CA PRO A 533 1.70 4.82 28.24
C PRO A 533 1.22 5.99 27.39
N GLY A 534 0.43 5.71 26.33
CA GLY A 534 -0.10 6.72 25.41
C GLY A 534 -1.20 7.63 25.96
N SER A 535 -1.43 7.65 27.29
CA SER A 535 -2.41 8.53 27.91
C SER A 535 -1.75 9.74 28.58
N VAL A 536 -2.35 10.91 28.43
CA VAL A 536 -1.89 12.19 29.02
C VAL A 536 -1.83 12.20 30.57
N SER A 537 -2.26 11.14 31.24
CA SER A 537 -2.23 11.01 32.70
C SER A 537 -1.43 9.79 33.17
N GLY A 538 -0.88 9.00 32.24
CA GLY A 538 -0.10 7.81 32.54
C GLY A 538 1.27 8.17 33.09
N LYS A 539 1.73 7.49 34.17
CA LYS A 539 3.12 7.60 34.61
C LYS A 539 3.99 6.63 33.83
N PRO A 540 5.26 6.93 33.62
CA PRO A 540 6.20 5.95 33.10
C PRO A 540 6.38 4.77 34.07
N TYR A 541 6.53 3.58 33.54
CA TYR A 541 6.71 2.34 34.28
C TYR A 541 7.91 1.56 33.78
N VAL A 542 8.52 0.76 34.67
CA VAL A 542 9.59 -0.18 34.31
C VAL A 542 9.23 -1.58 34.83
N THR A 543 9.56 -2.60 34.04
CA THR A 543 9.44 -4.02 34.39
C THR A 543 10.78 -4.72 34.17
N ASN A 544 11.08 -5.76 34.95
CA ASN A 544 12.23 -6.63 34.77
C ASN A 544 11.84 -8.12 34.69
N ASP A 545 10.56 -8.39 34.43
CA ASP A 545 10.00 -9.73 34.39
C ASP A 545 8.91 -9.88 33.29
N ASN A 546 9.07 -9.12 32.18
CA ASN A 546 8.16 -9.08 31.03
C ASN A 546 6.72 -8.73 31.42
N GLY A 547 6.57 -7.72 32.28
CA GLY A 547 5.27 -7.15 32.62
C GLY A 547 4.50 -7.91 33.70
N LYS A 548 5.10 -8.87 34.41
CA LYS A 548 4.46 -9.52 35.55
C LYS A 548 4.39 -8.60 36.78
N THR A 549 5.45 -7.79 36.98
CA THR A 549 5.51 -6.74 37.99
C THR A 549 5.98 -5.42 37.39
N TRP A 550 5.50 -4.31 37.99
CA TRP A 550 5.75 -2.96 37.51
C TRP A 550 6.19 -2.04 38.64
N PHE A 551 7.15 -1.19 38.32
CA PHE A 551 7.62 -0.13 39.20
C PHE A 551 7.41 1.23 38.50
N TYR A 552 7.19 2.27 39.30
CA TYR A 552 7.17 3.64 38.77
C TYR A 552 8.59 4.07 38.39
N VAL A 553 8.70 4.72 37.25
CA VAL A 553 9.93 5.41 36.87
C VAL A 553 9.99 6.75 37.59
N GLU A 554 11.10 7.02 38.29
CA GLU A 554 11.33 8.28 38.95
C GLU A 554 12.05 9.28 38.05
N GLY A 555 11.68 10.56 38.12
CA GLY A 555 12.34 11.65 37.42
C GLY A 555 11.86 11.93 35.99
N LEU A 556 10.89 11.16 35.44
CA LEU A 556 10.32 11.41 34.11
C LEU A 556 8.85 11.79 34.15
N GLY A 557 8.45 12.68 33.21
CA GLY A 557 7.06 13.00 32.90
C GLY A 557 6.42 12.00 31.91
N TYR A 558 5.11 12.08 31.76
CA TYR A 558 4.31 11.24 30.86
C TYR A 558 4.54 11.54 29.35
N ASN A 559 5.10 12.70 29.03
CA ASN A 559 5.38 13.17 27.67
C ASN A 559 6.82 12.87 27.22
N ALA A 560 7.57 12.09 28.00
CA ALA A 560 8.95 11.75 27.66
C ALA A 560 9.03 10.92 26.37
N LYS A 561 10.07 11.19 25.59
CA LYS A 561 10.54 10.34 24.48
C LYS A 561 11.72 9.53 24.97
N ILE A 562 11.76 8.23 24.72
CA ILE A 562 12.70 7.32 25.37
C ILE A 562 13.42 6.41 24.38
N ALA A 563 14.68 6.10 24.67
CA ALA A 563 15.44 5.03 24.03
C ALA A 563 16.36 4.32 25.02
N ALA A 564 16.61 3.03 24.81
CA ALA A 564 17.61 2.26 25.53
C ALA A 564 18.95 2.32 24.79
N ASP A 565 20.06 2.34 25.53
CA ASP A 565 21.39 2.10 24.96
C ASP A 565 21.47 0.69 24.35
N ARG A 566 22.09 0.56 23.19
CA ARG A 566 22.15 -0.72 22.46
C ARG A 566 23.31 -1.64 22.88
N VAL A 567 24.11 -1.21 23.86
CA VAL A 567 25.28 -1.94 24.37
C VAL A 567 25.16 -2.18 25.88
N ASN A 568 24.88 -1.11 26.65
CA ASN A 568 24.82 -1.18 28.09
C ASN A 568 23.37 -1.28 28.58
N PRO A 569 22.92 -2.44 29.16
CA PRO A 569 21.53 -2.62 29.54
C PRO A 569 21.06 -1.74 30.71
N LYS A 570 21.98 -1.03 31.38
CA LYS A 570 21.62 -0.11 32.47
C LYS A 570 21.39 1.32 32.00
N LEU A 571 21.79 1.65 30.76
CA LEU A 571 21.66 3.00 30.24
C LEU A 571 20.37 3.18 29.46
N PHE A 572 19.62 4.22 29.80
CA PHE A 572 18.47 4.69 29.06
C PHE A 572 18.53 6.21 28.95
N TYR A 573 18.02 6.75 27.85
CA TYR A 573 17.99 8.17 27.54
C TYR A 573 16.57 8.65 27.31
N ALA A 574 16.29 9.88 27.72
CA ALA A 574 14.98 10.46 27.47
C ALA A 574 15.07 11.96 27.18
N ALA A 575 14.15 12.43 26.35
CA ALA A 575 13.82 13.84 26.20
C ALA A 575 12.48 14.11 26.88
N CYS A 576 12.41 15.10 27.75
CA CYS A 576 11.20 15.44 28.48
C CYS A 576 11.22 16.94 28.87
N ASP A 577 10.13 17.67 28.58
CA ASP A 577 9.98 19.07 28.94
C ASP A 577 11.19 19.95 28.56
N GLY A 578 11.75 19.76 27.36
CA GLY A 578 12.87 20.52 26.80
C GLY A 578 14.23 20.19 27.38
N LEU A 579 14.37 19.13 28.18
CA LEU A 579 15.60 18.68 28.80
C LEU A 579 15.93 17.24 28.46
N PHE A 580 17.22 16.94 28.46
CA PHE A 580 17.73 15.59 28.28
C PHE A 580 17.97 14.91 29.64
N TYR A 581 17.60 13.62 29.72
CA TYR A 581 17.69 12.79 30.93
C TYR A 581 18.41 11.48 30.65
N VAL A 582 19.09 10.97 31.67
CA VAL A 582 19.82 9.69 31.63
C VAL A 582 19.42 8.84 32.83
N SER A 583 19.16 7.57 32.60
CA SER A 583 19.13 6.51 33.61
C SER A 583 20.40 5.69 33.54
N LYS A 584 20.96 5.33 34.71
CA LYS A 584 22.16 4.47 34.87
C LYS A 584 21.85 3.20 35.69
N ASP A 585 20.57 2.90 35.92
CA ASP A 585 20.11 1.83 36.80
C ASP A 585 19.09 0.89 36.14
N GLY A 586 18.99 0.91 34.79
CA GLY A 586 18.07 0.06 34.04
C GLY A 586 16.67 0.66 33.83
N GLY A 587 16.56 1.98 33.86
CA GLY A 587 15.32 2.69 33.61
C GLY A 587 14.47 2.98 34.84
N TYR A 588 14.96 2.70 36.04
CA TYR A 588 14.20 2.97 37.26
C TYR A 588 14.22 4.44 37.66
N THR A 589 15.37 5.10 37.54
CA THR A 589 15.49 6.54 37.84
C THR A 589 16.17 7.30 36.71
N PHE A 590 15.65 8.48 36.42
CA PHE A 590 16.19 9.37 35.40
C PHE A 590 16.62 10.69 36.04
N THR A 591 17.79 11.17 35.66
CA THR A 591 18.34 12.44 36.13
C THR A 591 18.63 13.34 34.93
N SER A 592 18.18 14.60 35.00
CA SER A 592 18.50 15.57 33.96
C SER A 592 19.99 15.86 33.93
N THR A 593 20.57 15.87 32.72
CA THR A 593 21.95 16.33 32.49
C THR A 593 22.07 17.85 32.42
N GLY A 594 20.94 18.55 32.37
CA GLY A 594 20.87 19.99 32.15
C GLY A 594 21.01 20.41 30.68
N GLN A 595 21.21 19.47 29.77
CA GLN A 595 21.25 19.75 28.33
C GLN A 595 19.86 20.04 27.81
N MET A 596 19.73 21.12 27.05
CA MET A 596 18.47 21.51 26.41
C MET A 596 18.30 20.80 25.07
N VAL A 597 17.13 20.25 24.86
CA VAL A 597 16.73 19.60 23.61
C VAL A 597 15.36 20.14 23.14
N ALA A 598 15.01 19.94 21.90
CA ALA A 598 13.66 20.33 21.43
C ALA A 598 12.61 19.41 22.07
N ASP A 599 11.42 19.93 22.36
CA ASP A 599 10.30 19.15 22.94
C ASP A 599 9.88 17.97 22.05
N SER A 600 10.05 18.10 20.72
CA SER A 600 9.75 17.06 19.74
C SER A 600 10.92 16.13 19.45
N ALA A 601 12.10 16.36 20.05
CA ALA A 601 13.28 15.56 19.73
C ALA A 601 13.18 14.16 20.35
N GLU A 602 13.54 13.16 19.55
CA GLU A 602 13.59 11.76 19.97
C GLU A 602 15.04 11.31 20.13
N PRO A 603 15.38 10.61 21.24
CA PRO A 603 16.68 9.99 21.38
C PRO A 603 16.76 8.73 20.51
N ILE A 604 17.85 8.62 19.75
CA ILE A 604 18.13 7.48 18.85
C ILE A 604 19.52 6.97 19.20
N THR A 605 19.62 5.72 19.61
CA THR A 605 20.83 5.11 20.12
C THR A 605 21.55 4.27 19.08
N VAL A 606 22.87 4.22 19.18
CA VAL A 606 23.75 3.63 18.17
C VAL A 606 24.19 2.24 18.63
N PHE A 607 23.89 1.21 17.84
CA PHE A 607 24.34 -0.14 18.18
C PHE A 607 25.88 -0.26 18.10
N GLY A 608 26.45 -1.07 19.00
CA GLY A 608 27.89 -1.25 19.10
C GLY A 608 28.67 -0.05 19.66
N GLN A 609 27.98 1.04 20.07
CA GLN A 609 28.58 2.28 20.55
C GLN A 609 27.92 2.70 21.88
N GLU A 610 28.46 2.22 23.01
CA GLU A 610 27.97 2.59 24.35
C GLU A 610 28.02 4.11 24.56
N GLY A 611 26.99 4.71 25.08
CA GLY A 611 26.92 6.14 25.38
C GLY A 611 26.70 7.05 24.17
N ASN A 612 26.56 6.47 22.96
CA ASN A 612 26.29 7.26 21.77
C ASN A 612 24.78 7.43 21.59
N VAL A 613 24.33 8.68 21.61
CA VAL A 613 22.93 9.05 21.43
C VAL A 613 22.81 10.24 20.49
N TRP A 614 21.92 10.12 19.53
CA TRP A 614 21.54 11.18 18.62
C TRP A 614 20.17 11.71 18.99
N MET A 615 19.97 12.99 18.70
CA MET A 615 18.67 13.67 18.89
C MET A 615 18.29 14.31 17.56
N SER A 616 17.10 13.97 17.04
CA SER A 616 16.58 14.59 15.84
C SER A 616 15.25 15.30 16.10
N SER A 617 15.07 16.42 15.45
CA SER A 617 13.78 17.10 15.26
C SER A 617 13.82 17.75 13.88
N SER A 618 12.70 18.17 13.33
CA SER A 618 12.60 18.65 11.94
C SER A 618 13.63 19.72 11.52
N THR A 619 14.27 20.41 12.47
CA THR A 619 15.24 21.50 12.20
C THR A 619 16.54 21.38 13.00
N LEU A 620 16.71 20.30 13.75
CA LEU A 620 17.86 20.12 14.61
C LEU A 620 18.34 18.67 14.62
N LEU A 621 19.60 18.46 14.31
CA LEU A 621 20.31 17.20 14.47
C LEU A 621 21.52 17.43 15.37
N MET A 622 21.62 16.65 16.44
CA MET A 622 22.73 16.72 17.37
C MET A 622 23.09 15.30 17.88
N TYR A 623 24.32 15.12 18.32
CA TYR A 623 24.75 13.85 18.89
C TYR A 623 25.65 14.05 20.11
N SER A 624 25.68 13.03 20.95
CA SER A 624 26.55 12.89 22.11
C SER A 624 27.30 11.57 22.03
N GLU A 625 28.58 11.56 22.44
CA GLU A 625 29.42 10.37 22.61
C GLU A 625 29.75 10.08 24.10
N ASP A 626 29.19 10.89 25.01
CA ASP A 626 29.48 10.84 26.46
C ASP A 626 28.22 10.58 27.32
N GLY A 627 27.19 9.97 26.69
CA GLY A 627 25.95 9.61 27.39
C GLY A 627 25.04 10.81 27.65
N GLY A 628 25.13 11.87 26.85
CA GLY A 628 24.29 13.06 26.94
C GLY A 628 24.80 14.12 27.90
N GLU A 629 26.07 14.04 28.35
CA GLU A 629 26.69 15.11 29.14
C GLU A 629 27.00 16.34 28.30
N SER A 630 27.31 16.12 27.00
CA SER A 630 27.46 17.19 26.01
C SER A 630 26.91 16.78 24.64
N PHE A 631 26.50 17.76 23.83
CA PHE A 631 26.00 17.54 22.47
C PHE A 631 26.73 18.41 21.43
N GLU A 632 27.03 17.80 20.30
CA GLU A 632 27.50 18.49 19.11
C GLU A 632 26.36 18.60 18.08
N THR A 633 26.23 19.79 17.46
CA THR A 633 25.18 20.03 16.43
C THR A 633 25.72 19.69 15.04
N VAL A 634 24.97 18.90 14.30
CA VAL A 634 25.21 18.63 12.87
C VAL A 634 24.46 19.66 12.05
N LYS A 635 25.19 20.45 11.23
CA LYS A 635 24.62 21.56 10.43
C LYS A 635 24.56 21.24 8.93
N THR A 636 25.12 20.12 8.53
CA THR A 636 25.26 19.69 7.14
C THR A 636 23.97 19.05 6.58
N LEU A 637 22.96 18.80 7.43
CA LEU A 637 21.62 18.39 7.05
C LEU A 637 20.62 19.30 7.80
N PRO A 638 20.28 20.47 7.23
CA PRO A 638 19.49 21.49 7.93
C PRO A 638 18.02 21.11 8.18
N THR A 639 17.48 20.15 7.43
CA THR A 639 16.17 19.56 7.72
C THR A 639 16.35 18.06 7.85
N VAL A 640 15.88 17.48 8.96
CA VAL A 640 15.96 16.05 9.22
C VAL A 640 14.69 15.61 9.94
N ASP A 641 13.94 14.71 9.30
CA ASP A 641 12.69 14.22 9.87
C ASP A 641 12.89 12.91 10.64
N SER A 642 13.80 12.06 10.16
CA SER A 642 14.12 10.78 10.79
C SER A 642 15.56 10.39 10.49
N ILE A 643 16.20 9.67 11.42
CA ILE A 643 17.52 9.05 11.22
C ILE A 643 17.51 7.61 11.74
N GLY A 644 18.43 6.79 11.19
CA GLY A 644 18.70 5.45 11.68
C GLY A 644 20.12 5.01 11.35
N PHE A 645 20.53 3.90 11.95
CA PHE A 645 21.89 3.41 11.85
C PHE A 645 21.95 2.05 11.17
N GLY A 646 22.93 1.86 10.30
CA GLY A 646 23.20 0.61 9.61
C GLY A 646 24.64 0.13 9.81
N LYS A 647 24.93 -1.08 9.34
CA LYS A 647 26.23 -1.71 9.46
C LYS A 647 27.34 -0.79 8.99
N ALA A 648 28.38 -0.68 9.80
CA ALA A 648 29.61 0.05 9.47
C ALA A 648 30.31 -0.56 8.25
N LYS A 649 31.02 0.25 7.48
CA LYS A 649 31.78 -0.18 6.30
C LYS A 649 32.92 -1.15 6.65
N THR A 650 33.57 -0.93 7.78
CA THR A 650 34.57 -1.77 8.37
C THR A 650 34.34 -1.86 9.87
N ASP A 651 34.93 -2.87 10.53
CA ASP A 651 34.78 -3.06 11.99
C ASP A 651 35.26 -1.86 12.81
N ASP A 652 36.22 -1.08 12.30
CA ASP A 652 36.75 0.12 12.96
C ASP A 652 36.01 1.42 12.58
N SER A 653 35.03 1.33 11.68
CA SER A 653 34.25 2.51 11.24
C SER A 653 33.04 2.74 12.14
N TYR A 654 32.57 3.99 12.17
CA TYR A 654 31.27 4.31 12.77
C TYR A 654 30.14 3.71 11.94
N PRO A 655 29.02 3.28 12.55
CA PRO A 655 27.84 2.85 11.82
C PRO A 655 27.39 3.87 10.79
N VAL A 656 26.94 3.40 9.63
CA VAL A 656 26.40 4.27 8.59
C VAL A 656 25.13 4.94 9.11
N ILE A 657 24.99 6.24 8.86
CA ILE A 657 23.80 6.99 9.22
C ILE A 657 22.95 7.15 7.97
N TYR A 658 21.67 6.83 8.08
CA TYR A 658 20.64 7.13 7.08
C TYR A 658 19.70 8.18 7.61
N ALA A 659 19.20 9.06 6.77
CA ALA A 659 18.29 10.13 7.15
C ALA A 659 17.25 10.40 6.06
N GLU A 660 16.05 10.71 6.48
CA GLU A 660 15.06 11.42 5.67
C GLU A 660 15.20 12.92 5.96
N GLY A 661 15.43 13.71 4.92
CA GLY A 661 15.66 15.13 5.14
C GLY A 661 16.01 15.89 3.87
N ASN A 662 16.60 17.08 4.07
CA ASN A 662 17.03 17.97 3.00
C ASN A 662 18.36 18.63 3.39
N ASP A 663 19.39 18.50 2.54
CA ASP A 663 20.71 19.10 2.74
C ASP A 663 20.81 20.57 2.30
N GLY A 664 19.73 21.11 1.72
CA GLY A 664 19.66 22.48 1.20
C GLY A 664 20.16 22.65 -0.23
N GLU A 665 20.75 21.62 -0.83
CA GLU A 665 21.31 21.63 -2.18
C GLU A 665 20.61 20.63 -3.12
N ASN A 666 20.39 19.41 -2.64
CA ASN A 666 19.86 18.29 -3.45
C ASN A 666 18.37 17.98 -3.19
N GLY A 667 17.68 18.81 -2.41
CA GLY A 667 16.26 18.69 -2.12
C GLY A 667 15.93 17.66 -1.02
N TYR A 668 14.64 17.38 -0.85
CA TYR A 668 14.17 16.38 0.09
C TYR A 668 14.42 14.96 -0.45
N GLY A 669 14.90 14.07 0.41
CA GLY A 669 15.18 12.70 -0.01
C GLY A 669 15.75 11.82 1.11
N ILE A 670 16.24 10.66 0.70
CA ILE A 670 16.93 9.71 1.55
C ILE A 670 18.43 9.98 1.45
N TYR A 671 19.05 10.24 2.58
CA TYR A 671 20.47 10.59 2.69
C TYR A 671 21.26 9.54 3.47
N ARG A 672 22.53 9.42 3.11
CA ARG A 672 23.50 8.52 3.74
C ARG A 672 24.76 9.28 4.15
N SER A 673 25.29 9.01 5.36
CA SER A 673 26.57 9.51 5.84
C SER A 673 27.42 8.38 6.43
N GLU A 674 28.72 8.37 6.11
CA GLU A 674 29.72 7.43 6.65
C GLU A 674 30.73 8.12 7.60
N ASP A 675 30.57 9.42 7.84
CA ASP A 675 31.54 10.27 8.55
C ASP A 675 30.92 11.04 9.74
N LYS A 676 29.91 10.45 10.38
CA LYS A 676 29.15 11.05 11.51
C LYS A 676 28.45 12.35 11.13
N GLY A 677 27.83 12.37 9.96
CA GLY A 677 27.06 13.52 9.51
C GLY A 677 27.89 14.74 9.07
N LYS A 678 29.19 14.58 8.81
CA LYS A 678 30.02 15.67 8.27
C LYS A 678 29.74 15.90 6.80
N SER A 679 29.38 14.85 6.07
CA SER A 679 28.92 14.90 4.68
C SER A 679 27.76 13.94 4.47
N TRP A 680 26.91 14.27 3.50
CA TRP A 680 25.72 13.49 3.15
C TRP A 680 25.69 13.24 1.65
N LEU A 681 25.22 12.06 1.28
CA LEU A 681 24.95 11.65 -0.09
C LEU A 681 23.47 11.33 -0.21
N ARG A 682 22.74 12.02 -1.09
CA ARG A 682 21.38 11.64 -1.46
C ARG A 682 21.45 10.34 -2.25
N ILE A 683 20.72 9.29 -1.82
CA ILE A 683 20.79 7.93 -2.39
C ILE A 683 19.59 7.56 -3.23
N ASN A 684 18.49 8.28 -3.15
CA ASN A 684 17.33 8.14 -4.03
C ASN A 684 17.35 9.22 -5.14
N ASP A 685 16.71 8.93 -6.25
CA ASP A 685 16.56 9.85 -7.40
C ASP A 685 15.09 10.22 -7.62
N GLU A 686 14.82 10.95 -8.71
CA GLU A 686 13.48 11.44 -9.02
C GLU A 686 12.51 10.35 -9.54
N GLN A 687 13.00 9.14 -9.80
CA GLN A 687 12.15 7.99 -10.13
C GLN A 687 11.81 7.15 -8.88
N HIS A 688 12.47 7.45 -7.74
CA HIS A 688 12.38 6.69 -6.49
C HIS A 688 12.12 7.64 -5.32
N LEU A 689 10.93 8.23 -5.29
CA LEU A 689 10.44 9.13 -4.22
C LEU A 689 9.44 8.44 -3.28
N PHE A 690 8.85 7.31 -3.70
CA PHE A 690 8.07 6.33 -2.92
C PHE A 690 6.79 6.82 -2.26
N GLY A 691 6.11 7.80 -2.84
CA GLY A 691 4.80 8.26 -2.38
C GLY A 691 4.85 8.97 -1.03
N ASN A 692 3.95 8.60 -0.13
CA ASN A 692 3.83 9.22 1.18
C ASN A 692 4.78 8.57 2.21
N LEU A 693 5.82 9.30 2.60
CA LEU A 693 6.76 8.90 3.65
C LEU A 693 6.25 9.29 5.05
N ASN A 694 5.06 8.84 5.43
CA ASN A 694 4.45 9.12 6.72
C ASN A 694 3.99 7.81 7.41
N PRO A 695 4.35 7.53 8.70
CA PRO A 695 5.24 8.33 9.53
C PRO A 695 6.69 8.25 9.02
N LYS A 696 7.41 9.33 9.20
CA LYS A 696 8.82 9.42 8.78
C LYS A 696 9.68 8.59 9.72
N TYR A 697 10.06 7.41 9.26
CA TYR A 697 10.89 6.48 10.02
C TYR A 697 11.83 5.70 9.11
N ILE A 698 13.11 5.79 9.41
CA ILE A 698 14.20 5.15 8.66
C ILE A 698 15.11 4.39 9.61
N THR A 699 15.63 3.24 9.17
CA THR A 699 16.69 2.51 9.85
C THR A 699 17.62 1.84 8.82
N GLY A 700 18.91 1.73 9.14
CA GLY A 700 19.80 0.88 8.36
C GLY A 700 19.78 -0.55 8.86
N ASP A 701 20.18 -1.49 8.01
CA ASP A 701 20.36 -2.88 8.38
C ASP A 701 21.65 -3.03 9.21
N SER A 702 21.54 -3.62 10.40
CA SER A 702 22.69 -3.86 11.29
C SER A 702 23.62 -4.98 10.79
N ASN A 703 23.20 -5.79 9.81
CA ASN A 703 23.89 -6.97 9.33
C ASN A 703 24.46 -6.81 7.93
N VAL A 704 23.80 -5.98 7.08
CA VAL A 704 24.16 -5.78 5.68
C VAL A 704 24.61 -4.33 5.46
N TYR A 705 25.89 -4.15 5.13
CA TYR A 705 26.40 -2.83 4.81
C TYR A 705 25.75 -2.26 3.56
N GLY A 706 25.31 -1.02 3.66
CA GLY A 706 24.68 -0.30 2.56
C GLY A 706 23.17 -0.50 2.46
N ARG A 707 22.57 -1.43 3.21
CA ARG A 707 21.12 -1.64 3.23
C ARG A 707 20.41 -0.66 4.16
N VAL A 708 19.30 -0.13 3.68
CA VAL A 708 18.43 0.79 4.40
C VAL A 708 16.96 0.38 4.26
N TYR A 709 16.17 0.63 5.30
CA TYR A 709 14.72 0.45 5.32
C TYR A 709 14.04 1.75 5.73
N PHE A 710 12.91 2.08 5.10
CA PHE A 710 12.08 3.20 5.54
C PHE A 710 10.59 2.90 5.37
N CYS A 711 9.80 3.58 6.20
CA CYS A 711 8.35 3.45 6.25
C CYS A 711 7.69 4.26 5.13
N THR A 712 6.58 3.73 4.64
CA THR A 712 5.65 4.47 3.78
C THR A 712 4.22 4.30 4.28
N ASP A 713 3.36 5.22 3.88
CA ASP A 713 1.91 5.14 4.14
C ASP A 713 1.22 4.60 2.88
N GLY A 714 1.29 3.27 2.71
CA GLY A 714 0.61 2.55 1.61
C GLY A 714 1.53 1.87 0.59
N ARG A 715 2.86 2.09 0.61
CA ARG A 715 3.82 1.45 -0.32
C ARG A 715 4.69 0.38 0.38
N GLY A 716 4.29 -0.05 1.57
CA GLY A 716 5.02 -1.03 2.37
C GLY A 716 6.33 -0.52 2.96
N ILE A 717 7.20 -1.44 3.35
CA ILE A 717 8.57 -1.13 3.78
C ILE A 717 9.47 -1.12 2.56
N VAL A 718 10.00 0.04 2.20
CA VAL A 718 10.98 0.13 1.11
C VAL A 718 12.37 -0.25 1.62
N MET A 719 13.05 -1.07 0.85
CA MET A 719 14.41 -1.53 1.11
C MET A 719 15.33 -1.06 -0.02
N GLY A 720 16.42 -0.41 0.34
CA GLY A 720 17.46 0.01 -0.59
C GLY A 720 18.79 -0.72 -0.33
N ASP A 721 19.39 -1.27 -1.36
CA ASP A 721 20.70 -1.90 -1.33
C ASP A 721 21.69 -1.15 -2.22
N VAL A 722 22.93 -0.97 -1.74
CA VAL A 722 24.01 -0.45 -2.60
C VAL A 722 24.25 -1.44 -3.73
N ALA A 723 24.18 -0.99 -4.98
CA ALA A 723 24.54 -1.80 -6.14
C ALA A 723 25.99 -2.32 -6.01
N GLN A 724 26.19 -3.62 -6.22
CA GLN A 724 27.48 -4.28 -6.08
C GLN A 724 28.35 -4.05 -7.31
#